data_9469ee1ec67360ac0259cc372150f12b
#
_entry.id   9469ee1ec67360ac0259cc372150f12b
#
_cell.length_a   1.000
_cell.length_b   1.000
_cell.length_c   1.000
_cell.angle_alpha   90.00
_cell.angle_beta   90.00
_cell.angle_gamma   90.00
#
_symmetry.space_group_name_H-M   'P 1'
#
loop_
_entity.id
_entity.type
_entity.pdbx_description
1 polymer ?
#
loop_
_entity_poly.entity_id
_entity_poly.type
_entity_poly.pdbx_seq_one_letter_code
_entity_poly.pdbx_strand_id
1 'polypeptide(L)'
;MVSGYDLTQLLPEKGFHLARALVGTEGTCATILEATVRLLPSPRCRSLLVLGYPDVYRAADHIPEVMEAGPIGCEGLDEVLVADMKRMKIHPRDTRLLPDGKGWLLVEFGGDTKEEADAKARALMARVAGGASNKLFDDAWEEEKLWKVREAGLGATARLADGTETWEGWEDAAVPPRALGSYLRKFRELLDRYGYQCALYGHFGQGCVHTRIEFDLTTREGIAKYRRFVTDAARLVVSHGGSLSGEHGDGQSKAELLPMMYGEELVRAFEEFKSIWDPDWKMNPGKVVRPHRIDEDLRVGAGYRPPEPRTHFAFPEDDFSLAKATRRCVGIGECRKHEVGTMCPSYRVTKEEMHSTRGRAHLLFEMLQGDPLRGGWRAEPVKEALDLCLACKACKGECPVNVDVATYKAEFLSHYYAGRLRPRHAYAMGLIHWWARIASRVPGVANFAMHAPGLARALKWIGGIAPERKVPRFATRTFRAWFESRRSLDAGSPRVLLWADTFNNFFHPEVAQAAVEVLEDAGFQVAIQPERLCCGRPLYDYGMLDLAKRKLRQILDDLRPEIARGTPVVGLEPSCVATFRDEMCSLFPHDEDAKRLREQTYLLSEFLVERAKGWTAPRLERKALVHGHCHHKSVLGFDAEQELLRRMGLDAEVLDSGCCGMAGSFGFEREKFDISMTIGEQKLLPRARACPPGTLLIADGFSCRQQVEQGAGRVPLHVAQVLRLALREKAPASPPARRRRRHRVRRAALAAGLLTVALGAVLLARTG
;
A
#
# COMPACT_ATOMS: atom_id res chain seq x y z
N MET A 1 -33.34 -3.84 -4.14
CA MET A 1 -33.17 -2.91 -5.27
C MET A 1 -33.21 -1.50 -4.74
N VAL A 2 -32.29 -0.65 -5.14
CA VAL A 2 -32.10 0.72 -4.59
C VAL A 2 -32.29 1.82 -5.63
N SER A 3 -32.69 1.49 -6.87
CA SER A 3 -33.00 2.50 -7.90
C SER A 3 -34.19 3.35 -7.51
N GLY A 4 -34.09 4.66 -7.70
CA GLY A 4 -35.12 5.65 -7.35
C GLY A 4 -35.31 5.79 -5.83
N TYR A 5 -36.49 6.26 -5.43
CA TYR A 5 -36.89 6.38 -4.00
C TYR A 5 -37.88 5.27 -3.63
N ASP A 6 -37.71 4.67 -2.45
CA ASP A 6 -38.62 3.62 -1.98
C ASP A 6 -39.92 4.21 -1.38
N LEU A 7 -40.73 4.80 -2.26
CA LEU A 7 -42.03 5.36 -1.88
C LEU A 7 -43.02 4.27 -1.38
N THR A 8 -42.74 2.98 -1.61
CA THR A 8 -43.56 1.89 -1.11
C THR A 8 -43.59 1.84 0.42
N GLN A 9 -42.58 2.37 1.11
CA GLN A 9 -42.53 2.45 2.57
C GLN A 9 -43.55 3.48 3.15
N LEU A 10 -44.08 4.36 2.28
CA LEU A 10 -45.11 5.36 2.66
C LEU A 10 -46.53 4.83 2.48
N LEU A 11 -46.71 3.65 1.95
CA LEU A 11 -48.03 3.05 1.77
C LEU A 11 -48.61 2.60 3.13
N PRO A 12 -49.94 2.70 3.31
CA PRO A 12 -50.61 2.29 4.54
C PRO A 12 -50.32 0.87 4.98
N GLU A 13 -50.22 -0.07 4.02
CA GLU A 13 -49.92 -1.49 4.26
C GLU A 13 -48.48 -1.73 4.74
N LYS A 14 -47.58 -0.76 4.60
CA LYS A 14 -46.22 -0.74 5.14
C LYS A 14 -46.10 0.05 6.45
N GLY A 15 -47.23 0.65 6.94
CA GLY A 15 -47.26 1.41 8.16
C GLY A 15 -46.70 2.82 8.06
N PHE A 16 -46.62 3.39 6.86
CA PHE A 16 -46.09 4.74 6.60
C PHE A 16 -44.71 4.97 7.23
N HIS A 17 -43.73 4.21 6.82
CA HIS A 17 -42.43 4.19 7.48
C HIS A 17 -41.41 5.17 6.88
N LEU A 18 -41.47 6.44 7.33
CA LEU A 18 -40.71 7.55 6.79
C LEU A 18 -39.17 7.32 6.80
N ALA A 19 -38.64 6.79 7.92
CA ALA A 19 -37.23 6.56 8.01
C ALA A 19 -36.71 5.55 6.95
N ARG A 20 -37.53 4.53 6.60
CA ARG A 20 -37.20 3.60 5.52
C ARG A 20 -37.30 4.21 4.13
N ALA A 21 -38.28 5.14 3.93
CA ALA A 21 -38.40 5.84 2.66
C ALA A 21 -37.22 6.76 2.38
N LEU A 22 -36.54 7.26 3.43
CA LEU A 22 -35.35 8.09 3.30
C LEU A 22 -34.05 7.27 3.09
N VAL A 23 -34.06 5.96 3.31
CA VAL A 23 -32.92 5.10 2.98
C VAL A 23 -32.79 5.00 1.46
N GLY A 24 -31.57 5.15 0.94
CA GLY A 24 -31.30 5.10 -0.50
C GLY A 24 -31.60 6.41 -1.25
N THR A 25 -31.91 7.51 -0.57
CA THR A 25 -32.12 8.82 -1.22
C THR A 25 -30.83 9.52 -1.66
N GLU A 26 -29.68 8.90 -1.50
CA GLU A 26 -28.36 9.35 -2.00
C GLU A 26 -28.02 10.80 -1.60
N GLY A 27 -28.45 11.22 -0.40
CA GLY A 27 -28.25 12.59 0.11
C GLY A 27 -29.03 13.67 -0.65
N THR A 28 -30.02 13.29 -1.47
CA THR A 28 -30.84 14.24 -2.24
C THR A 28 -32.02 14.80 -1.45
N CYS A 29 -32.45 14.12 -0.39
CA CYS A 29 -33.59 14.51 0.45
C CYS A 29 -33.20 14.93 1.86
N ALA A 30 -32.21 14.25 2.46
CA ALA A 30 -31.78 14.45 3.84
C ALA A 30 -30.30 14.09 4.04
N THR A 31 -29.68 14.75 5.04
CA THR A 31 -28.37 14.33 5.56
C THR A 31 -28.60 13.52 6.81
N ILE A 32 -28.24 12.24 6.79
CA ILE A 32 -28.41 11.33 7.92
C ILE A 32 -27.24 11.54 8.90
N LEU A 33 -27.54 11.97 10.12
CA LEU A 33 -26.54 12.21 11.17
C LEU A 33 -26.32 10.97 12.04
N GLU A 34 -27.39 10.24 12.34
CA GLU A 34 -27.35 8.98 13.10
C GLU A 34 -28.47 8.04 12.67
N ALA A 35 -28.29 6.77 12.90
CA ALA A 35 -29.30 5.76 12.60
C ALA A 35 -29.37 4.68 13.70
N THR A 36 -30.56 4.28 14.08
CA THR A 36 -30.79 3.10 14.89
C THR A 36 -31.10 1.92 13.99
N VAL A 37 -30.28 0.87 14.06
CA VAL A 37 -30.43 -0.33 13.23
C VAL A 37 -30.74 -1.55 14.07
N ARG A 38 -31.53 -2.47 13.53
CA ARG A 38 -31.78 -3.77 14.16
C ARG A 38 -30.58 -4.67 13.95
N LEU A 39 -30.03 -5.23 15.04
CA LEU A 39 -29.00 -6.25 14.96
C LEU A 39 -29.60 -7.58 14.52
N LEU A 40 -28.93 -8.27 13.62
CA LEU A 40 -29.29 -9.60 13.19
C LEU A 40 -28.31 -10.62 13.83
N PRO A 41 -28.79 -11.84 14.16
CA PRO A 41 -27.90 -12.91 14.60
C PRO A 41 -26.88 -13.24 13.53
N SER A 42 -25.60 -13.29 13.91
CA SER A 42 -24.53 -13.82 13.04
C SER A 42 -24.25 -15.27 13.42
N PRO A 43 -24.18 -16.21 12.47
CA PRO A 43 -23.85 -17.59 12.79
C PRO A 43 -22.47 -17.69 13.45
N ARG A 44 -22.36 -18.58 14.44
CA ARG A 44 -21.10 -18.79 15.19
C ARG A 44 -20.05 -19.49 14.36
N CYS A 45 -20.47 -20.42 13.50
CA CYS A 45 -19.61 -21.19 12.62
C CYS A 45 -20.03 -21.01 11.17
N ARG A 46 -19.07 -21.07 10.27
CA ARG A 46 -19.28 -20.94 8.84
C ARG A 46 -18.56 -22.05 8.09
N SER A 47 -19.00 -22.35 6.89
CA SER A 47 -18.36 -23.28 5.95
C SER A 47 -18.54 -22.75 4.55
N LEU A 48 -17.47 -22.73 3.78
CA LEU A 48 -17.47 -22.23 2.41
C LEU A 48 -17.44 -23.40 1.43
N LEU A 49 -18.48 -23.54 0.63
CA LEU A 49 -18.54 -24.45 -0.51
C LEU A 49 -18.24 -23.67 -1.79
N VAL A 50 -17.25 -24.13 -2.56
CA VAL A 50 -16.97 -23.56 -3.89
C VAL A 50 -17.40 -24.56 -4.96
N LEU A 51 -18.26 -24.10 -5.87
CA LEU A 51 -18.77 -24.84 -7.01
C LEU A 51 -18.13 -24.29 -8.28
N GLY A 52 -17.54 -25.16 -9.12
CA GLY A 52 -16.95 -24.81 -10.41
C GLY A 52 -17.76 -25.35 -11.58
N TYR A 53 -18.11 -24.47 -12.50
CA TYR A 53 -18.89 -24.75 -13.69
C TYR A 53 -18.09 -24.52 -14.98
N PRO A 54 -18.52 -25.07 -16.14
CA PRO A 54 -17.84 -24.83 -17.42
C PRO A 54 -17.72 -23.36 -17.82
N ASP A 55 -18.66 -22.52 -17.38
CA ASP A 55 -18.68 -21.07 -17.57
C ASP A 55 -19.57 -20.39 -16.53
N VAL A 56 -19.49 -19.06 -16.45
CA VAL A 56 -20.25 -18.25 -15.49
C VAL A 56 -21.76 -18.25 -15.77
N TYR A 57 -22.18 -18.50 -17.01
CA TYR A 57 -23.60 -18.55 -17.38
C TYR A 57 -24.26 -19.79 -16.83
N ARG A 58 -23.56 -20.94 -16.91
CA ARG A 58 -23.99 -22.18 -16.27
C ARG A 58 -24.03 -22.06 -14.76
N ALA A 59 -23.02 -21.43 -14.17
CA ALA A 59 -23.04 -21.13 -12.75
C ALA A 59 -24.30 -20.32 -12.36
N ALA A 60 -24.62 -19.30 -13.12
CA ALA A 60 -25.79 -18.45 -12.90
C ALA A 60 -27.15 -19.19 -13.11
N ASP A 61 -27.22 -20.15 -14.00
CA ASP A 61 -28.44 -20.99 -14.21
C ASP A 61 -28.78 -21.80 -12.94
N HIS A 62 -27.77 -22.21 -12.16
CA HIS A 62 -27.95 -23.02 -10.95
C HIS A 62 -28.25 -22.20 -9.66
N ILE A 63 -28.27 -20.86 -9.75
CA ILE A 63 -28.53 -20.01 -8.58
C ILE A 63 -29.86 -20.35 -7.88
N PRO A 64 -31.01 -20.56 -8.59
CA PRO A 64 -32.24 -20.93 -7.88
C PRO A 64 -32.09 -22.17 -7.02
N GLU A 65 -31.46 -23.22 -7.53
CA GLU A 65 -31.20 -24.47 -6.82
C GLU A 65 -30.28 -24.27 -5.63
N VAL A 66 -29.22 -23.45 -5.77
CA VAL A 66 -28.28 -23.16 -4.68
C VAL A 66 -28.98 -22.37 -3.58
N MET A 67 -29.79 -21.37 -3.93
CA MET A 67 -30.49 -20.53 -2.95
C MET A 67 -31.59 -21.28 -2.19
N GLU A 68 -32.20 -22.32 -2.77
CA GLU A 68 -33.12 -23.23 -2.05
C GLU A 68 -32.47 -23.98 -0.89
N ALA A 69 -31.14 -24.16 -0.93
CA ALA A 69 -30.40 -24.76 0.19
C ALA A 69 -30.20 -23.81 1.38
N GLY A 70 -30.62 -22.56 1.28
CA GLY A 70 -30.57 -21.55 2.34
C GLY A 70 -29.15 -21.10 2.75
N PRO A 71 -28.25 -20.81 1.80
CA PRO A 71 -26.95 -20.23 2.15
C PRO A 71 -27.11 -18.83 2.75
N ILE A 72 -26.12 -18.40 3.52
CA ILE A 72 -26.03 -17.03 4.05
C ILE A 72 -25.35 -16.06 3.07
N GLY A 73 -24.63 -16.59 2.08
CA GLY A 73 -24.02 -15.84 0.99
C GLY A 73 -23.83 -16.71 -0.25
N CYS A 74 -23.98 -16.12 -1.44
CA CYS A 74 -23.70 -16.79 -2.70
C CYS A 74 -23.14 -15.79 -3.72
N GLU A 75 -21.81 -15.87 -3.91
CA GLU A 75 -21.03 -14.98 -4.76
C GLU A 75 -20.63 -15.69 -6.06
N GLY A 76 -20.64 -14.95 -7.17
CA GLY A 76 -20.21 -15.45 -8.47
C GLY A 76 -18.96 -14.75 -8.98
N LEU A 77 -18.13 -15.50 -9.74
CA LEU A 77 -16.97 -14.94 -10.46
C LEU A 77 -16.67 -15.77 -11.72
N ASP A 78 -16.10 -15.10 -12.73
CA ASP A 78 -15.77 -15.72 -14.02
C ASP A 78 -14.25 -15.95 -14.23
N GLU A 79 -13.92 -16.66 -15.31
CA GLU A 79 -12.53 -16.94 -15.69
C GLU A 79 -11.77 -15.67 -16.06
N VAL A 80 -12.43 -14.60 -16.54
CA VAL A 80 -11.80 -13.34 -16.93
C VAL A 80 -11.21 -12.67 -15.70
N LEU A 81 -12.00 -12.56 -14.61
CA LEU A 81 -11.53 -12.03 -13.33
C LEU A 81 -10.32 -12.80 -12.81
N VAL A 82 -10.38 -14.12 -12.80
CA VAL A 82 -9.28 -14.97 -12.31
C VAL A 82 -8.03 -14.83 -13.18
N ALA A 83 -8.19 -14.67 -14.49
CA ALA A 83 -7.08 -14.43 -15.42
C ALA A 83 -6.44 -13.05 -15.17
N ASP A 84 -7.24 -11.99 -14.96
CA ASP A 84 -6.76 -10.65 -14.66
C ASP A 84 -6.01 -10.62 -13.32
N MET A 85 -6.53 -11.25 -12.28
CA MET A 85 -5.84 -11.40 -10.99
C MET A 85 -4.47 -12.07 -11.13
N LYS A 86 -4.38 -13.14 -11.95
CA LYS A 86 -3.11 -13.81 -12.22
C LYS A 86 -2.12 -12.92 -12.95
N ARG A 87 -2.57 -12.17 -13.98
CA ARG A 87 -1.74 -11.22 -14.74
C ARG A 87 -1.25 -10.07 -13.86
N MET A 88 -2.12 -9.54 -12.99
CA MET A 88 -1.83 -8.47 -12.04
C MET A 88 -1.03 -8.95 -10.81
N LYS A 89 -0.82 -10.27 -10.66
CA LYS A 89 -0.20 -10.91 -9.49
C LYS A 89 -0.95 -10.62 -8.18
N ILE A 90 -2.25 -10.43 -8.24
CA ILE A 90 -3.13 -10.27 -7.09
C ILE A 90 -3.54 -11.67 -6.63
N HIS A 91 -3.22 -12.05 -5.41
CA HIS A 91 -3.53 -13.36 -4.83
C HIS A 91 -3.22 -14.59 -5.73
N PRO A 92 -2.07 -14.66 -6.45
CA PRO A 92 -1.83 -15.68 -7.47
C PRO A 92 -1.72 -17.11 -6.92
N ARG A 93 -1.47 -17.26 -5.61
CA ARG A 93 -1.45 -18.57 -4.93
C ARG A 93 -2.86 -18.98 -4.53
N ASP A 94 -3.69 -18.05 -4.11
CA ASP A 94 -5.03 -18.31 -3.56
C ASP A 94 -6.02 -18.66 -4.68
N THR A 95 -5.86 -18.11 -5.88
CA THR A 95 -6.66 -18.52 -7.05
C THR A 95 -6.48 -20.01 -7.44
N ARG A 96 -5.43 -20.70 -6.94
CA ARG A 96 -5.24 -22.14 -7.16
C ARG A 96 -6.10 -23.01 -6.25
N LEU A 97 -6.73 -22.42 -5.25
CA LEU A 97 -7.66 -23.13 -4.37
C LEU A 97 -9.01 -23.41 -5.04
N LEU A 98 -9.36 -22.62 -6.08
CA LEU A 98 -10.60 -22.82 -6.83
C LEU A 98 -10.65 -24.21 -7.47
N PRO A 99 -11.79 -24.92 -7.39
CA PRO A 99 -11.99 -26.21 -8.09
C PRO A 99 -11.97 -25.99 -9.61
N ASP A 100 -11.90 -27.09 -10.36
CA ASP A 100 -11.91 -27.04 -11.82
C ASP A 100 -13.17 -26.32 -12.34
N GLY A 101 -12.98 -25.41 -13.31
CA GLY A 101 -14.06 -24.60 -13.86
C GLY A 101 -13.58 -23.32 -14.52
N LYS A 102 -14.53 -22.57 -15.08
CA LYS A 102 -14.37 -21.24 -15.69
C LYS A 102 -15.40 -20.23 -15.20
N GLY A 103 -16.34 -20.68 -14.38
CA GLY A 103 -17.28 -19.88 -13.62
C GLY A 103 -17.49 -20.52 -12.26
N TRP A 104 -17.40 -19.74 -11.19
CA TRP A 104 -17.47 -20.30 -9.83
C TRP A 104 -18.55 -19.63 -9.01
N LEU A 105 -19.15 -20.41 -8.11
CA LEU A 105 -19.99 -19.91 -7.02
C LEU A 105 -19.30 -20.19 -5.69
N LEU A 106 -19.13 -19.15 -4.89
CA LEU A 106 -18.71 -19.22 -3.50
C LEU A 106 -19.98 -19.19 -2.63
N VAL A 107 -20.31 -20.31 -2.01
CA VAL A 107 -21.57 -20.52 -1.29
C VAL A 107 -21.27 -20.71 0.20
N GLU A 108 -21.65 -19.74 1.04
CA GLU A 108 -21.38 -19.77 2.46
C GLU A 108 -22.59 -20.26 3.24
N PHE A 109 -22.38 -21.21 4.14
CA PHE A 109 -23.39 -21.72 5.07
C PHE A 109 -23.03 -21.36 6.50
N GLY A 110 -24.03 -21.02 7.30
CA GLY A 110 -23.88 -20.72 8.70
C GLY A 110 -24.58 -21.75 9.60
N GLY A 111 -24.03 -21.95 10.78
CA GLY A 111 -24.59 -22.80 11.83
C GLY A 111 -24.18 -22.37 13.24
N ASP A 112 -24.81 -22.90 14.24
CA ASP A 112 -24.39 -22.73 15.63
C ASP A 112 -23.14 -23.57 15.94
N THR A 113 -22.95 -24.67 15.20
CA THR A 113 -21.76 -25.53 15.26
C THR A 113 -21.14 -25.67 13.85
N LYS A 114 -19.88 -26.08 13.79
CA LYS A 114 -19.19 -26.34 12.52
C LYS A 114 -19.82 -27.51 11.76
N GLU A 115 -20.22 -28.55 12.48
CA GLU A 115 -20.87 -29.74 11.93
C GLU A 115 -22.20 -29.39 11.25
N GLU A 116 -22.97 -28.46 11.82
CA GLU A 116 -24.20 -27.97 11.21
C GLU A 116 -23.95 -27.24 9.90
N ALA A 117 -22.98 -26.31 9.90
CA ALA A 117 -22.62 -25.55 8.69
C ALA A 117 -22.10 -26.50 7.59
N ASP A 118 -21.24 -27.45 7.95
CA ASP A 118 -20.68 -28.46 7.04
C ASP A 118 -21.78 -29.40 6.48
N ALA A 119 -22.75 -29.80 7.31
CA ALA A 119 -23.84 -30.67 6.88
C ALA A 119 -24.71 -29.99 5.81
N LYS A 120 -25.01 -28.70 5.96
CA LYS A 120 -25.75 -27.90 4.94
C LYS A 120 -24.95 -27.83 3.63
N ALA A 121 -23.66 -27.56 3.72
CA ALA A 121 -22.78 -27.50 2.56
C ALA A 121 -22.71 -28.87 1.83
N ARG A 122 -22.53 -29.98 2.57
CA ARG A 122 -22.49 -31.34 2.02
C ARG A 122 -23.82 -31.76 1.39
N ALA A 123 -24.95 -31.32 1.94
CA ALA A 123 -26.27 -31.59 1.36
C ALA A 123 -26.40 -30.92 -0.04
N LEU A 124 -25.93 -29.67 -0.19
CA LEU A 124 -25.89 -29.02 -1.50
C LEU A 124 -24.90 -29.73 -2.45
N MET A 125 -23.71 -30.10 -1.96
CA MET A 125 -22.73 -30.84 -2.77
C MET A 125 -23.34 -32.12 -3.38
N ALA A 126 -24.11 -32.88 -2.61
CA ALA A 126 -24.75 -34.09 -3.08
C ALA A 126 -25.82 -33.82 -4.17
N ARG A 127 -26.53 -32.68 -4.08
CA ARG A 127 -27.52 -32.27 -5.09
C ARG A 127 -26.87 -31.89 -6.43
N VAL A 128 -25.76 -31.18 -6.42
CA VAL A 128 -25.09 -30.61 -7.62
C VAL A 128 -23.98 -31.50 -8.16
N ALA A 129 -23.76 -32.70 -7.58
CA ALA A 129 -22.62 -33.59 -7.92
C ALA A 129 -22.51 -34.02 -9.40
N GLY A 130 -23.59 -33.95 -10.16
CA GLY A 130 -23.59 -34.31 -11.60
C GLY A 130 -23.29 -33.17 -12.58
N GLY A 131 -23.22 -31.91 -12.11
CA GLY A 131 -23.14 -30.71 -12.95
C GLY A 131 -22.01 -29.75 -12.66
N ALA A 132 -21.34 -29.89 -11.51
CA ALA A 132 -20.29 -28.99 -11.07
C ALA A 132 -19.14 -29.75 -10.41
N SER A 133 -17.89 -29.27 -10.59
CA SER A 133 -16.81 -29.58 -9.67
C SER A 133 -17.08 -28.89 -8.35
N ASN A 134 -16.67 -29.46 -7.24
CA ASN A 134 -16.94 -28.84 -5.95
C ASN A 134 -15.83 -29.10 -4.94
N LYS A 135 -15.64 -28.16 -4.00
CA LYS A 135 -14.73 -28.30 -2.89
C LYS A 135 -15.29 -27.58 -1.65
N LEU A 136 -15.39 -28.31 -0.56
CA LEU A 136 -15.74 -27.77 0.74
C LEU A 136 -14.47 -27.29 1.43
N PHE A 137 -14.51 -26.08 1.96
CA PHE A 137 -13.49 -25.47 2.80
C PHE A 137 -14.06 -25.37 4.23
N ASP A 138 -13.39 -25.99 5.16
CA ASP A 138 -13.77 -26.07 6.58
C ASP A 138 -12.69 -25.50 7.50
N ASP A 139 -11.55 -25.07 6.92
CA ASP A 139 -10.50 -24.33 7.60
C ASP A 139 -10.65 -22.82 7.38
N ALA A 140 -10.78 -22.06 8.48
CA ALA A 140 -11.03 -20.63 8.45
C ALA A 140 -9.95 -19.83 7.65
N TRP A 141 -8.72 -20.31 7.62
CA TRP A 141 -7.64 -19.64 6.89
C TRP A 141 -7.74 -19.84 5.37
N GLU A 142 -8.16 -21.03 4.90
CA GLU A 142 -8.44 -21.25 3.48
C GLU A 142 -9.70 -20.50 3.02
N GLU A 143 -10.75 -20.46 3.87
CA GLU A 143 -11.97 -19.68 3.63
C GLU A 143 -11.63 -18.19 3.45
N GLU A 144 -10.84 -17.60 4.36
CA GLU A 144 -10.42 -16.19 4.28
C GLU A 144 -9.65 -15.89 2.98
N LYS A 145 -8.83 -16.81 2.50
CA LYS A 145 -8.10 -16.63 1.22
C LYS A 145 -9.02 -16.60 0.02
N LEU A 146 -10.04 -17.43 -0.02
CA LEU A 146 -11.01 -17.44 -1.10
C LEU A 146 -11.88 -16.17 -1.07
N TRP A 147 -12.27 -15.71 0.11
CA TRP A 147 -12.93 -14.42 0.24
C TRP A 147 -12.07 -13.27 -0.26
N LYS A 148 -10.77 -13.27 0.04
CA LYS A 148 -9.82 -12.27 -0.52
C LYS A 148 -9.74 -12.31 -2.05
N VAL A 149 -9.85 -13.49 -2.67
CA VAL A 149 -9.95 -13.61 -4.13
C VAL A 149 -11.21 -12.89 -4.62
N ARG A 150 -12.37 -13.10 -4.00
CA ARG A 150 -13.63 -12.45 -4.39
C ARG A 150 -13.59 -10.92 -4.16
N GLU A 151 -13.11 -10.48 -3.00
CA GLU A 151 -13.01 -9.07 -2.62
C GLU A 151 -12.03 -8.29 -3.51
N ALA A 152 -11.02 -8.95 -4.05
CA ALA A 152 -10.05 -8.32 -4.95
C ALA A 152 -10.64 -7.98 -6.34
N GLY A 153 -11.88 -8.36 -6.64
CA GLY A 153 -12.51 -8.17 -7.95
C GLY A 153 -12.44 -6.73 -8.45
N LEU A 154 -12.82 -5.74 -7.63
CA LEU A 154 -12.74 -4.33 -7.99
C LEU A 154 -11.30 -3.91 -8.32
N GLY A 155 -10.33 -4.31 -7.50
CA GLY A 155 -8.92 -3.98 -7.72
C GLY A 155 -8.35 -4.59 -8.99
N ALA A 156 -8.69 -5.86 -9.27
CA ALA A 156 -8.21 -6.58 -10.44
C ALA A 156 -8.80 -6.07 -11.76
N THR A 157 -10.02 -5.52 -11.72
CA THR A 157 -10.73 -5.05 -12.91
C THR A 157 -10.64 -3.55 -13.16
N ALA A 158 -10.22 -2.74 -12.19
CA ALA A 158 -10.17 -1.28 -12.32
C ALA A 158 -9.09 -0.76 -13.27
N ARG A 159 -8.00 -1.51 -13.43
CA ARG A 159 -6.94 -1.26 -14.40
C ARG A 159 -6.34 -2.60 -14.79
N LEU A 160 -6.39 -2.92 -16.06
CA LEU A 160 -5.89 -4.18 -16.57
C LEU A 160 -4.35 -4.22 -16.63
N ALA A 161 -3.78 -5.41 -16.77
CA ALA A 161 -2.32 -5.61 -16.74
C ALA A 161 -1.59 -4.91 -17.91
N ASP A 162 -2.26 -4.66 -19.03
CA ASP A 162 -1.76 -3.90 -20.17
C ASP A 162 -1.86 -2.37 -20.02
N GLY A 163 -2.36 -1.91 -18.86
CA GLY A 163 -2.55 -0.49 -18.58
C GLY A 163 -3.89 0.08 -18.98
N THR A 164 -4.78 -0.72 -19.59
CA THR A 164 -6.14 -0.29 -19.95
C THR A 164 -6.94 0.12 -18.73
N GLU A 165 -7.53 1.30 -18.76
CA GLU A 165 -8.42 1.80 -17.71
C GLU A 165 -9.86 1.34 -17.97
N THR A 166 -10.53 0.93 -16.91
CA THR A 166 -11.93 0.54 -16.95
C THR A 166 -12.77 1.46 -16.07
N TRP A 167 -14.04 1.54 -16.37
CA TRP A 167 -14.95 2.49 -15.74
C TRP A 167 -16.20 1.79 -15.22
N GLU A 168 -16.80 2.38 -14.20
CA GLU A 168 -18.02 1.89 -13.54
C GLU A 168 -19.33 2.40 -14.17
N GLY A 169 -19.32 2.97 -15.34
CA GLY A 169 -20.52 3.55 -15.98
C GLY A 169 -21.70 2.59 -16.16
N TRP A 170 -21.44 1.27 -16.17
CA TRP A 170 -22.45 0.22 -16.06
C TRP A 170 -21.88 -0.91 -15.21
N GLU A 171 -22.18 -0.98 -13.89
CA GLU A 171 -21.43 -1.89 -13.03
C GLU A 171 -22.25 -2.59 -11.93
N ASP A 172 -23.51 -2.31 -11.74
CA ASP A 172 -24.28 -2.73 -10.57
C ASP A 172 -25.73 -3.05 -10.96
N ALA A 173 -25.91 -3.74 -12.09
CA ALA A 173 -27.23 -4.16 -12.52
C ALA A 173 -27.70 -5.41 -11.76
N ALA A 174 -28.98 -5.47 -11.44
CA ALA A 174 -29.55 -6.66 -10.79
C ALA A 174 -30.78 -7.16 -11.53
N VAL A 175 -30.92 -8.49 -11.62
CA VAL A 175 -32.11 -9.16 -12.15
C VAL A 175 -32.63 -10.20 -11.15
N PRO A 176 -33.89 -10.65 -11.23
CA PRO A 176 -34.33 -11.77 -10.41
C PRO A 176 -33.37 -12.96 -10.57
N PRO A 177 -32.93 -13.62 -9.49
CA PRO A 177 -31.94 -14.71 -9.55
C PRO A 177 -32.22 -15.79 -10.61
N ARG A 178 -33.52 -16.12 -10.83
CA ARG A 178 -33.94 -17.07 -11.85
C ARG A 178 -33.68 -16.60 -13.30
N ALA A 179 -33.50 -15.31 -13.52
CA ALA A 179 -33.22 -14.75 -14.83
C ALA A 179 -31.73 -14.49 -15.08
N LEU A 180 -30.87 -14.69 -14.05
CA LEU A 180 -29.48 -14.27 -14.09
C LEU A 180 -28.70 -14.90 -15.25
N GLY A 181 -28.78 -16.22 -15.45
CA GLY A 181 -28.03 -16.89 -16.52
C GLY A 181 -28.45 -16.40 -17.91
N SER A 182 -29.75 -16.19 -18.12
CA SER A 182 -30.30 -15.63 -19.38
C SER A 182 -29.80 -14.18 -19.58
N TYR A 183 -29.87 -13.36 -18.54
CA TYR A 183 -29.37 -11.98 -18.57
C TYR A 183 -27.88 -11.91 -18.91
N LEU A 184 -27.02 -12.70 -18.24
CA LEU A 184 -25.59 -12.69 -18.48
C LEU A 184 -25.21 -13.07 -19.91
N ARG A 185 -25.91 -14.05 -20.52
CA ARG A 185 -25.71 -14.41 -21.95
C ARG A 185 -26.07 -13.24 -22.87
N LYS A 186 -27.22 -12.62 -22.65
CA LYS A 186 -27.66 -11.45 -23.45
C LYS A 186 -26.76 -10.24 -23.23
N PHE A 187 -26.26 -10.06 -22.01
CA PHE A 187 -25.32 -8.99 -21.70
C PHE A 187 -23.98 -9.24 -22.41
N ARG A 188 -23.49 -10.48 -22.49
CA ARG A 188 -22.30 -10.82 -23.29
C ARG A 188 -22.51 -10.52 -24.76
N GLU A 189 -23.64 -10.92 -25.35
CA GLU A 189 -23.98 -10.58 -26.71
C GLU A 189 -24.01 -9.06 -26.97
N LEU A 190 -24.45 -8.29 -25.97
CA LEU A 190 -24.45 -6.83 -26.05
C LEU A 190 -23.03 -6.28 -26.02
N LEU A 191 -22.18 -6.75 -25.08
CA LEU A 191 -20.76 -6.38 -25.01
C LEU A 191 -20.04 -6.66 -26.33
N ASP A 192 -20.23 -7.85 -26.89
CA ASP A 192 -19.61 -8.29 -28.16
C ASP A 192 -20.04 -7.39 -29.33
N ARG A 193 -21.33 -7.00 -29.39
CA ARG A 193 -21.85 -6.08 -30.41
C ARG A 193 -21.17 -4.72 -30.37
N TYR A 194 -20.82 -4.24 -29.17
CA TYR A 194 -20.11 -2.99 -28.98
C TYR A 194 -18.58 -3.15 -28.98
N GLY A 195 -18.07 -4.38 -29.06
CA GLY A 195 -16.63 -4.67 -28.97
C GLY A 195 -16.06 -4.28 -27.61
N TYR A 196 -16.79 -4.50 -26.53
CA TYR A 196 -16.36 -4.31 -25.14
C TYR A 196 -16.10 -5.65 -24.47
N GLN A 197 -15.17 -5.65 -23.51
CA GLN A 197 -14.92 -6.79 -22.65
C GLN A 197 -14.97 -6.38 -21.18
N CYS A 198 -15.36 -7.30 -20.31
CA CYS A 198 -15.28 -7.14 -18.88
C CYS A 198 -15.37 -8.50 -18.17
N ALA A 199 -14.87 -8.55 -16.95
CA ALA A 199 -15.14 -9.62 -16.01
C ALA A 199 -16.58 -9.52 -15.46
N LEU A 200 -17.18 -10.67 -15.14
CA LEU A 200 -18.52 -10.79 -14.55
C LEU A 200 -18.39 -11.41 -13.16
N TYR A 201 -18.71 -10.66 -12.13
CA TYR A 201 -18.69 -11.12 -10.75
C TYR A 201 -19.77 -10.39 -9.94
N GLY A 202 -20.09 -10.86 -8.76
CA GLY A 202 -21.09 -10.15 -7.93
C GLY A 202 -21.86 -11.06 -7.00
N HIS A 203 -22.91 -10.49 -6.40
CA HIS A 203 -23.82 -11.14 -5.48
C HIS A 203 -24.86 -11.96 -6.23
N PHE A 204 -24.41 -13.06 -6.83
CA PHE A 204 -25.26 -13.84 -7.72
C PHE A 204 -26.50 -14.42 -7.04
N GLY A 205 -26.40 -14.73 -5.72
CA GLY A 205 -27.54 -15.15 -4.93
C GLY A 205 -28.69 -14.13 -4.90
N GLN A 206 -28.38 -12.85 -5.03
CA GLN A 206 -29.35 -11.75 -5.14
C GLN A 206 -29.58 -11.30 -6.58
N GLY A 207 -28.85 -11.91 -7.55
CA GLY A 207 -28.94 -11.52 -8.96
C GLY A 207 -28.22 -10.23 -9.32
N CYS A 208 -27.37 -9.71 -8.42
CA CYS A 208 -26.58 -8.50 -8.66
C CYS A 208 -25.25 -8.83 -9.32
N VAL A 209 -24.88 -8.03 -10.33
CA VAL A 209 -23.67 -8.26 -11.16
C VAL A 209 -22.84 -7.00 -11.19
N HIS A 210 -21.56 -7.15 -10.85
CA HIS A 210 -20.57 -6.09 -10.96
C HIS A 210 -19.74 -6.26 -12.23
N THR A 211 -19.49 -5.14 -12.89
CA THR A 211 -18.65 -5.08 -14.10
C THR A 211 -17.83 -3.79 -14.11
N ARG A 212 -16.69 -3.82 -14.77
CA ARG A 212 -15.95 -2.64 -15.15
C ARG A 212 -15.57 -2.77 -16.61
N ILE A 213 -15.90 -1.75 -17.39
CA ILE A 213 -15.83 -1.79 -18.84
C ILE A 213 -14.84 -0.76 -19.38
N GLU A 214 -14.09 -1.11 -20.39
CA GLU A 214 -13.07 -0.26 -21.07
C GLU A 214 -13.72 0.83 -21.95
N PHE A 215 -14.49 1.71 -21.35
CA PHE A 215 -15.08 2.83 -22.08
C PHE A 215 -14.01 3.86 -22.47
N ASP A 216 -13.98 4.29 -23.74
CA ASP A 216 -13.26 5.49 -24.11
C ASP A 216 -14.09 6.73 -23.75
N LEU A 217 -13.78 7.33 -22.60
CA LEU A 217 -14.40 8.56 -22.13
C LEU A 217 -13.56 9.80 -22.44
N THR A 218 -12.57 9.71 -23.34
CA THR A 218 -11.67 10.80 -23.72
C THR A 218 -11.93 11.33 -25.12
N THR A 219 -12.71 10.61 -25.95
CA THR A 219 -13.08 11.04 -27.29
C THR A 219 -14.60 11.24 -27.41
N ARG A 220 -15.03 12.11 -28.33
CA ARG A 220 -16.47 12.31 -28.59
C ARG A 220 -17.17 11.05 -29.09
N GLU A 221 -16.50 10.30 -29.95
CA GLU A 221 -16.96 9.04 -30.54
C GLU A 221 -17.10 7.96 -29.43
N GLY A 222 -16.11 7.85 -28.56
CA GLY A 222 -16.12 6.93 -27.43
C GLY A 222 -17.26 7.23 -26.44
N ILE A 223 -17.44 8.51 -26.08
CA ILE A 223 -18.53 8.95 -25.20
C ILE A 223 -19.90 8.69 -25.85
N ALA A 224 -20.05 8.96 -27.14
CA ALA A 224 -21.30 8.63 -27.86
C ALA A 224 -21.57 7.11 -27.91
N LYS A 225 -20.51 6.29 -28.06
CA LYS A 225 -20.59 4.82 -27.99
C LYS A 225 -20.99 4.35 -26.59
N TYR A 226 -20.36 4.91 -25.55
CA TYR A 226 -20.69 4.67 -24.14
C TYR A 226 -22.16 4.92 -23.87
N ARG A 227 -22.68 6.12 -24.26
CA ARG A 227 -24.08 6.47 -24.06
C ARG A 227 -25.05 5.48 -24.71
N ARG A 228 -24.79 5.10 -25.95
CA ARG A 228 -25.63 4.08 -26.66
C ARG A 228 -25.61 2.74 -25.94
N PHE A 229 -24.41 2.28 -25.55
CA PHE A 229 -24.24 1.01 -24.85
C PHE A 229 -25.02 1.01 -23.52
N VAL A 230 -24.86 2.03 -22.67
CA VAL A 230 -25.53 2.10 -21.36
C VAL A 230 -27.06 2.16 -21.54
N THR A 231 -27.54 2.87 -22.56
CA THR A 231 -28.97 2.91 -22.90
C THR A 231 -29.49 1.52 -23.30
N ASP A 232 -28.76 0.76 -24.12
CA ASP A 232 -29.16 -0.58 -24.52
C ASP A 232 -29.04 -1.60 -23.36
N ALA A 233 -28.06 -1.44 -22.49
CA ALA A 233 -27.91 -2.23 -21.27
C ALA A 233 -29.08 -1.99 -20.28
N ALA A 234 -29.55 -0.75 -20.17
CA ALA A 234 -30.73 -0.40 -19.38
C ALA A 234 -31.99 -1.09 -19.92
N ARG A 235 -32.21 -1.03 -21.23
CA ARG A 235 -33.34 -1.77 -21.85
C ARG A 235 -33.25 -3.28 -21.59
N LEU A 236 -32.04 -3.82 -21.67
CA LEU A 236 -31.81 -5.24 -21.45
C LEU A 236 -32.16 -5.66 -20.01
N VAL A 237 -31.63 -4.97 -19.00
CA VAL A 237 -31.90 -5.30 -17.60
C VAL A 237 -33.37 -5.17 -17.25
N VAL A 238 -34.04 -4.09 -17.73
CA VAL A 238 -35.48 -3.88 -17.52
C VAL A 238 -36.31 -4.97 -18.20
N SER A 239 -35.93 -5.41 -19.39
CA SER A 239 -36.63 -6.51 -20.09
C SER A 239 -36.56 -7.85 -19.34
N HIS A 240 -35.59 -8.04 -18.46
CA HIS A 240 -35.47 -9.19 -17.56
C HIS A 240 -36.16 -8.97 -16.19
N GLY A 241 -36.95 -7.89 -16.04
CA GLY A 241 -37.60 -7.53 -14.78
C GLY A 241 -36.60 -7.06 -13.70
N GLY A 242 -35.44 -6.56 -14.14
CA GLY A 242 -34.35 -6.14 -13.27
C GLY A 242 -34.34 -4.65 -12.93
N SER A 243 -33.30 -4.25 -12.20
CA SER A 243 -33.02 -2.91 -11.73
C SER A 243 -31.75 -2.37 -12.35
N LEU A 244 -31.73 -1.06 -12.64
CA LEU A 244 -30.53 -0.37 -13.11
C LEU A 244 -29.40 -0.41 -12.08
N SER A 245 -29.73 -0.32 -10.78
CA SER A 245 -28.81 -0.50 -9.67
C SER A 245 -29.33 -1.58 -8.72
N GLY A 246 -28.44 -2.48 -8.31
CA GLY A 246 -28.73 -3.49 -7.30
C GLY A 246 -28.57 -2.95 -5.88
N GLU A 247 -27.49 -2.22 -5.61
CA GLU A 247 -27.11 -1.79 -4.27
C GLU A 247 -26.37 -0.44 -4.20
N HIS A 248 -25.69 0.02 -5.28
CA HIS A 248 -24.83 1.22 -5.22
C HIS A 248 -25.58 2.54 -5.39
N GLY A 249 -26.80 2.51 -5.93
CA GLY A 249 -27.60 3.68 -6.28
C GLY A 249 -27.45 4.11 -7.74
N ASP A 250 -28.30 5.04 -8.17
CA ASP A 250 -28.35 5.50 -9.55
C ASP A 250 -27.37 6.64 -9.83
N GLY A 251 -27.19 7.52 -8.85
CA GLY A 251 -26.33 8.69 -8.94
C GLY A 251 -26.62 9.52 -10.19
N GLN A 252 -25.55 9.86 -10.92
CA GLN A 252 -25.61 10.48 -12.23
C GLN A 252 -25.56 9.43 -13.35
N SER A 253 -24.87 8.32 -13.13
CA SER A 253 -24.56 7.35 -14.18
C SER A 253 -25.78 6.58 -14.70
N LYS A 254 -26.86 6.49 -13.93
CA LYS A 254 -28.05 5.69 -14.24
C LYS A 254 -29.37 6.47 -14.12
N ALA A 255 -29.40 7.56 -13.36
CA ALA A 255 -30.66 8.26 -13.02
C ALA A 255 -31.40 8.79 -14.25
N GLU A 256 -30.72 9.23 -15.31
CA GLU A 256 -31.36 9.63 -16.58
C GLU A 256 -32.17 8.49 -17.21
N LEU A 257 -31.90 7.24 -16.84
CA LEU A 257 -32.53 6.05 -17.41
C LEU A 257 -33.69 5.51 -16.54
N LEU A 258 -33.95 6.11 -15.36
CA LEU A 258 -35.05 5.72 -14.47
C LEU A 258 -36.44 5.69 -15.14
N PRO A 259 -36.78 6.59 -16.09
CA PRO A 259 -38.05 6.50 -16.82
C PRO A 259 -38.24 5.20 -17.59
N MET A 260 -37.15 4.55 -18.03
CA MET A 260 -37.23 3.22 -18.69
C MET A 260 -37.69 2.12 -17.73
N MET A 261 -37.34 2.26 -16.43
CA MET A 261 -37.67 1.29 -15.40
C MET A 261 -39.02 1.55 -14.73
N TYR A 262 -39.28 2.79 -14.44
CA TYR A 262 -40.45 3.21 -13.63
C TYR A 262 -41.55 3.93 -14.38
N GLY A 263 -41.27 4.40 -15.60
CA GLY A 263 -42.19 5.32 -16.31
C GLY A 263 -42.11 6.74 -15.80
N GLU A 264 -42.64 7.67 -16.58
CA GLU A 264 -42.60 9.12 -16.30
C GLU A 264 -43.41 9.50 -15.06
N GLU A 265 -44.48 8.75 -14.76
CA GLU A 265 -45.39 9.06 -13.64
C GLU A 265 -44.68 8.85 -12.28
N LEU A 266 -44.01 7.71 -12.11
CA LEU A 266 -43.28 7.46 -10.86
C LEU A 266 -42.06 8.35 -10.72
N VAL A 267 -41.39 8.71 -11.81
CA VAL A 267 -40.27 9.66 -11.75
C VAL A 267 -40.73 11.03 -11.30
N ARG A 268 -41.96 11.49 -11.76
CA ARG A 268 -42.56 12.72 -11.23
C ARG A 268 -42.86 12.60 -9.74
N ALA A 269 -43.37 11.46 -9.27
CA ALA A 269 -43.59 11.24 -7.83
C ALA A 269 -42.28 11.29 -7.04
N PHE A 270 -41.15 10.84 -7.58
CA PHE A 270 -39.83 11.03 -6.97
C PHE A 270 -39.45 12.52 -6.89
N GLU A 271 -39.71 13.30 -7.94
CA GLU A 271 -39.47 14.76 -7.91
C GLU A 271 -40.31 15.47 -6.86
N GLU A 272 -41.60 15.11 -6.74
CA GLU A 272 -42.49 15.64 -5.70
C GLU A 272 -42.00 15.28 -4.31
N PHE A 273 -41.61 14.03 -4.08
CA PHE A 273 -41.03 13.57 -2.82
C PHE A 273 -39.77 14.36 -2.44
N LYS A 274 -38.83 14.54 -3.35
CA LYS A 274 -37.65 15.37 -3.11
C LYS A 274 -38.05 16.81 -2.79
N SER A 275 -38.98 17.39 -3.52
CA SER A 275 -39.39 18.80 -3.33
C SER A 275 -40.03 19.07 -1.96
N ILE A 276 -40.62 18.05 -1.32
CA ILE A 276 -41.12 18.13 0.07
C ILE A 276 -39.95 18.32 1.05
N TRP A 277 -38.87 17.61 0.85
CA TRP A 277 -37.70 17.62 1.74
C TRP A 277 -36.75 18.79 1.46
N ASP A 278 -36.53 19.08 0.20
CA ASP A 278 -35.56 20.05 -0.31
C ASP A 278 -36.23 20.97 -1.34
N PRO A 279 -37.10 21.87 -0.90
CA PRO A 279 -37.88 22.77 -1.80
C PRO A 279 -36.97 23.69 -2.63
N ASP A 280 -35.79 24.01 -2.13
CA ASP A 280 -34.80 24.85 -2.82
C ASP A 280 -33.85 24.07 -3.74
N TRP A 281 -33.97 22.76 -3.80
CA TRP A 281 -33.14 21.87 -4.64
C TRP A 281 -31.61 22.02 -4.41
N LYS A 282 -31.18 22.20 -3.15
CA LYS A 282 -29.80 22.42 -2.77
C LYS A 282 -29.08 21.11 -2.42
N MET A 283 -29.82 20.06 -2.03
CA MET A 283 -29.25 18.80 -1.57
C MET A 283 -28.92 17.92 -2.76
N ASN A 284 -27.61 17.67 -2.97
CA ASN A 284 -27.04 16.80 -3.99
C ASN A 284 -27.77 16.94 -5.36
N PRO A 285 -27.87 18.14 -5.96
CA PRO A 285 -28.61 18.37 -7.19
C PRO A 285 -28.00 17.60 -8.36
N GLY A 286 -28.83 17.25 -9.37
CA GLY A 286 -28.41 16.54 -10.55
C GLY A 286 -28.17 15.03 -10.34
N LYS A 287 -28.71 14.46 -9.25
CA LYS A 287 -28.67 13.03 -8.93
C LYS A 287 -30.08 12.52 -8.66
N VAL A 288 -30.35 11.28 -9.00
CA VAL A 288 -31.62 10.54 -8.85
C VAL A 288 -32.77 11.20 -9.63
N VAL A 289 -33.13 12.43 -9.33
CA VAL A 289 -34.20 13.21 -10.01
C VAL A 289 -33.60 14.46 -10.63
N ARG A 290 -34.14 14.88 -11.79
CA ARG A 290 -33.53 15.91 -12.65
C ARG A 290 -32.03 15.74 -12.80
N PRO A 291 -31.58 14.54 -13.17
CA PRO A 291 -30.16 14.24 -13.19
C PRO A 291 -29.47 15.01 -14.31
N HIS A 292 -28.13 15.21 -14.14
CA HIS A 292 -27.29 15.51 -15.28
C HIS A 292 -27.32 14.33 -16.26
N ARG A 293 -27.03 14.60 -17.51
CA ARG A 293 -26.94 13.54 -18.52
C ARG A 293 -25.79 12.60 -18.21
N ILE A 294 -25.93 11.34 -18.57
CA ILE A 294 -24.90 10.31 -18.34
C ILE A 294 -23.57 10.58 -19.07
N ASP A 295 -23.58 11.44 -20.08
CA ASP A 295 -22.43 11.84 -20.89
C ASP A 295 -21.92 13.28 -20.57
N GLU A 296 -22.46 13.92 -19.53
CA GLU A 296 -22.03 15.23 -19.01
C GLU A 296 -21.18 15.07 -17.75
N ASP A 297 -20.35 16.08 -17.46
CA ASP A 297 -19.53 16.18 -16.25
C ASP A 297 -18.72 14.91 -15.92
N LEU A 298 -18.27 14.23 -16.97
CA LEU A 298 -17.41 13.05 -16.83
C LEU A 298 -16.05 13.46 -16.25
N ARG A 299 -15.49 12.62 -15.36
CA ARG A 299 -14.18 12.86 -14.72
C ARG A 299 -13.07 13.19 -15.73
N VAL A 300 -13.15 12.65 -16.93
CA VAL A 300 -12.22 12.94 -18.03
C VAL A 300 -12.94 13.72 -19.14
N GLY A 301 -13.75 13.13 -19.98
CA GLY A 301 -14.50 13.82 -21.05
C GLY A 301 -13.64 14.14 -22.29
N ALA A 302 -14.32 14.52 -23.39
CA ALA A 302 -13.67 14.78 -24.69
C ALA A 302 -12.71 15.98 -24.69
N GLY A 303 -12.80 16.83 -23.68
CA GLY A 303 -11.91 17.98 -23.48
C GLY A 303 -10.67 17.70 -22.63
N TYR A 304 -10.55 16.47 -22.11
CA TYR A 304 -9.45 16.10 -21.22
C TYR A 304 -8.10 16.21 -21.91
N ARG A 305 -7.30 17.19 -21.52
CA ARG A 305 -5.95 17.45 -22.02
C ARG A 305 -5.07 17.84 -20.84
N PRO A 306 -4.71 16.90 -19.95
CA PRO A 306 -3.89 17.21 -18.81
C PRO A 306 -2.51 17.68 -19.27
N PRO A 307 -1.88 18.63 -18.56
CA PRO A 307 -0.51 19.01 -18.85
C PRO A 307 0.42 17.81 -18.58
N GLU A 308 1.41 17.65 -19.44
CA GLU A 308 2.49 16.66 -19.27
C GLU A 308 3.77 17.41 -18.83
N PRO A 309 3.91 17.67 -17.52
CA PRO A 309 5.07 18.37 -17.02
C PRO A 309 6.32 17.51 -17.13
N ARG A 310 7.47 18.14 -17.30
CA ARG A 310 8.73 17.41 -17.13
C ARG A 310 8.87 16.96 -15.70
N THR A 311 9.06 15.67 -15.51
CA THR A 311 9.22 15.03 -14.18
C THR A 311 10.61 14.41 -14.03
N HIS A 312 11.04 14.22 -12.78
CA HIS A 312 12.26 13.47 -12.47
C HIS A 312 12.02 11.96 -12.59
N PHE A 313 10.88 11.50 -12.07
CA PHE A 313 10.43 10.11 -12.21
C PHE A 313 9.75 9.92 -13.56
N ALA A 314 9.99 8.80 -14.20
CA ALA A 314 9.51 8.53 -15.54
C ALA A 314 8.10 7.93 -15.60
N PHE A 315 7.57 7.36 -14.51
CA PHE A 315 6.27 6.68 -14.47
C PHE A 315 6.06 5.67 -15.63
N PRO A 316 6.97 4.70 -15.81
CA PRO A 316 6.93 3.82 -16.99
C PRO A 316 5.67 2.94 -17.07
N GLU A 317 5.05 2.64 -15.92
CA GLU A 317 3.81 1.86 -15.82
C GLU A 317 2.56 2.70 -16.16
N ASP A 318 2.71 4.01 -16.42
CA ASP A 318 1.66 4.98 -16.71
C ASP A 318 1.95 5.73 -18.02
N ASP A 319 2.54 5.05 -19.00
CA ASP A 319 2.91 5.62 -20.29
C ASP A 319 3.78 6.89 -20.16
N PHE A 320 4.67 6.90 -19.18
CA PHE A 320 5.55 8.02 -18.85
C PHE A 320 4.80 9.32 -18.46
N SER A 321 3.58 9.22 -17.95
CA SER A 321 2.71 10.34 -17.61
C SER A 321 2.39 10.39 -16.11
N LEU A 322 2.72 11.52 -15.45
CA LEU A 322 2.28 11.80 -14.07
C LEU A 322 0.76 11.94 -13.99
N ALA A 323 0.13 12.52 -15.03
CA ALA A 323 -1.31 12.67 -15.07
C ALA A 323 -2.03 11.31 -15.07
N LYS A 324 -1.52 10.34 -15.82
CA LYS A 324 -2.04 8.96 -15.79
C LYS A 324 -1.76 8.29 -14.45
N ALA A 325 -0.57 8.49 -13.87
CA ALA A 325 -0.20 7.93 -12.57
C ALA A 325 -1.16 8.41 -11.45
N THR A 326 -1.48 9.69 -11.38
CA THR A 326 -2.42 10.22 -10.37
C THR A 326 -3.85 9.71 -10.58
N ARG A 327 -4.23 9.39 -11.82
CA ARG A 327 -5.55 8.87 -12.20
C ARG A 327 -5.76 7.39 -11.83
N ARG A 328 -4.71 6.65 -11.44
CA ARG A 328 -4.83 5.27 -10.95
C ARG A 328 -5.85 5.12 -9.84
N CYS A 329 -6.03 6.14 -9.00
CA CYS A 329 -6.98 6.09 -7.90
C CYS A 329 -8.42 6.10 -8.42
N VAL A 330 -9.11 4.97 -8.26
CA VAL A 330 -10.53 4.78 -8.62
C VAL A 330 -11.46 4.75 -7.39
N GLY A 331 -10.97 5.15 -6.22
CA GLY A 331 -11.82 5.32 -5.03
C GLY A 331 -12.08 4.08 -4.18
N ILE A 332 -11.41 2.94 -4.41
CA ILE A 332 -11.63 1.66 -3.68
C ILE A 332 -11.67 1.83 -2.15
N GLY A 333 -10.87 2.74 -1.58
CA GLY A 333 -10.97 3.06 -0.16
C GLY A 333 -10.09 2.23 0.78
N GLU A 334 -9.27 1.29 0.30
CA GLU A 334 -8.32 0.53 1.12
C GLU A 334 -7.43 1.42 2.01
N CYS A 335 -7.12 2.63 1.56
CA CYS A 335 -6.37 3.62 2.32
C CYS A 335 -7.13 4.25 3.50
N ARG A 336 -8.41 3.92 3.68
CA ARG A 336 -9.27 4.43 4.76
C ARG A 336 -9.57 3.40 5.84
N LYS A 337 -8.96 2.22 5.79
CA LYS A 337 -9.05 1.21 6.86
C LYS A 337 -8.50 1.75 8.18
N HIS A 338 -9.15 1.42 9.29
CA HIS A 338 -8.80 1.97 10.61
C HIS A 338 -7.83 1.09 11.39
N GLU A 339 -7.81 -0.23 11.18
CA GLU A 339 -7.21 -1.18 12.12
C GLU A 339 -6.09 -2.06 11.54
N VAL A 340 -6.10 -2.35 10.25
CA VAL A 340 -5.19 -3.32 9.61
C VAL A 340 -4.34 -2.71 8.50
N GLY A 341 -3.21 -3.35 8.18
CA GLY A 341 -2.30 -2.98 7.11
C GLY A 341 -1.40 -1.77 7.46
N THR A 342 -0.61 -1.33 6.50
CA THR A 342 0.35 -0.21 6.68
C THR A 342 -0.15 1.09 6.05
N MET A 343 -1.13 1.02 5.15
CA MET A 343 -1.56 2.12 4.30
C MET A 343 -2.10 3.31 5.07
N CYS A 344 -1.65 4.51 4.69
CA CYS A 344 -2.08 5.81 5.22
C CYS A 344 -2.09 5.95 6.75
N PRO A 345 -0.92 5.81 7.42
CA PRO A 345 -0.86 5.97 8.88
C PRO A 345 -1.37 7.33 9.37
N SER A 346 -1.12 8.41 8.60
CA SER A 346 -1.62 9.75 8.92
C SER A 346 -3.16 9.84 8.89
N TYR A 347 -3.81 9.24 7.90
CA TYR A 347 -5.28 9.18 7.87
C TYR A 347 -5.85 8.46 9.11
N ARG A 348 -5.22 7.37 9.55
CA ARG A 348 -5.67 6.64 10.76
C ARG A 348 -5.68 7.51 12.01
N VAL A 349 -4.79 8.49 12.09
CA VAL A 349 -4.70 9.42 13.22
C VAL A 349 -5.65 10.59 13.04
N THR A 350 -5.63 11.24 11.88
CA THR A 350 -6.36 12.49 11.66
C THR A 350 -7.80 12.30 11.25
N LYS A 351 -8.15 11.17 10.64
CA LYS A 351 -9.44 10.87 10.00
C LYS A 351 -9.82 11.83 8.87
N GLU A 352 -8.89 12.68 8.46
CA GLU A 352 -9.07 13.65 7.37
C GLU A 352 -8.82 13.00 6.02
N GLU A 353 -9.77 13.12 5.08
CA GLU A 353 -9.68 12.54 3.74
C GLU A 353 -8.42 12.97 2.99
N MET A 354 -8.02 14.23 3.12
CA MET A 354 -6.81 14.76 2.48
C MET A 354 -5.53 14.02 2.88
N HIS A 355 -5.51 13.30 3.99
CA HIS A 355 -4.38 12.52 4.47
C HIS A 355 -4.43 11.05 4.04
N SER A 356 -5.45 10.64 3.28
CA SER A 356 -5.52 9.32 2.65
C SER A 356 -4.77 9.29 1.31
N THR A 357 -4.45 8.09 0.80
CA THR A 357 -3.92 7.92 -0.57
C THR A 357 -4.91 8.48 -1.59
N ARG A 358 -6.21 8.19 -1.40
CA ARG A 358 -7.30 8.66 -2.26
C ARG A 358 -7.35 10.18 -2.32
N GLY A 359 -7.42 10.85 -1.18
CA GLY A 359 -7.46 12.32 -1.11
C GLY A 359 -6.24 12.97 -1.75
N ARG A 360 -5.04 12.44 -1.48
CA ARG A 360 -3.79 12.97 -2.09
C ARG A 360 -3.73 12.78 -3.59
N ALA A 361 -4.11 11.61 -4.09
CA ALA A 361 -4.14 11.35 -5.54
C ALA A 361 -5.19 12.24 -6.24
N HIS A 362 -6.34 12.46 -5.59
CA HIS A 362 -7.39 13.33 -6.12
C HIS A 362 -6.94 14.79 -6.18
N LEU A 363 -6.35 15.32 -5.12
CA LEU A 363 -5.81 16.69 -5.12
C LEU A 363 -4.73 16.91 -6.18
N LEU A 364 -3.86 15.89 -6.40
CA LEU A 364 -2.86 15.96 -7.47
C LEU A 364 -3.50 15.92 -8.86
N PHE A 365 -4.54 15.11 -9.05
CA PHE A 365 -5.31 15.09 -10.28
C PHE A 365 -5.95 16.46 -10.57
N GLU A 366 -6.66 17.06 -9.62
CA GLU A 366 -7.28 18.37 -9.74
C GLU A 366 -6.24 19.48 -9.98
N MET A 367 -5.10 19.41 -9.31
CA MET A 367 -3.98 20.33 -9.54
C MET A 367 -3.49 20.28 -11.00
N LEU A 368 -3.38 19.08 -11.56
CA LEU A 368 -2.97 18.91 -12.96
C LEU A 368 -4.06 19.38 -13.94
N GLN A 369 -5.34 19.28 -13.56
CA GLN A 369 -6.45 19.86 -14.35
C GLN A 369 -6.44 21.40 -14.29
N GLY A 370 -5.99 21.99 -13.19
CA GLY A 370 -6.07 23.41 -12.93
C GLY A 370 -7.45 23.91 -12.49
N ASP A 371 -8.37 22.98 -12.23
CA ASP A 371 -9.73 23.24 -11.75
C ASP A 371 -10.19 22.08 -10.83
N PRO A 372 -10.69 22.33 -9.62
CA PRO A 372 -10.79 23.65 -8.96
C PRO A 372 -9.46 24.18 -8.42
N LEU A 373 -8.42 23.33 -8.35
CA LEU A 373 -7.11 23.70 -7.79
C LEU A 373 -6.25 24.46 -8.80
N ARG A 374 -6.15 25.76 -8.58
CA ARG A 374 -5.27 26.65 -9.35
C ARG A 374 -3.88 26.76 -8.73
N GLY A 375 -2.87 27.14 -9.52
CA GLY A 375 -1.51 27.36 -9.02
C GLY A 375 -0.51 26.25 -9.38
N GLY A 376 -0.96 25.12 -9.93
CA GLY A 376 -0.11 24.01 -10.37
C GLY A 376 0.86 23.56 -9.27
N TRP A 377 2.14 23.47 -9.57
CA TRP A 377 3.18 23.07 -8.59
C TRP A 377 3.31 23.95 -7.34
N ARG A 378 2.56 25.06 -7.28
CA ARG A 378 2.53 25.99 -6.14
C ARG A 378 1.27 25.89 -5.30
N ALA A 379 0.40 24.91 -5.58
CA ALA A 379 -0.84 24.70 -4.88
C ALA A 379 -0.58 24.31 -3.41
N GLU A 380 -0.91 25.19 -2.49
CA GLU A 380 -0.72 25.00 -1.05
C GLU A 380 -1.55 23.83 -0.50
N PRO A 381 -2.83 23.62 -0.91
CA PRO A 381 -3.63 22.47 -0.44
C PRO A 381 -2.98 21.12 -0.77
N VAL A 382 -2.32 21.00 -1.93
CA VAL A 382 -1.60 19.78 -2.30
C VAL A 382 -0.37 19.59 -1.41
N LYS A 383 0.40 20.65 -1.15
CA LYS A 383 1.56 20.61 -0.26
C LYS A 383 1.15 20.20 1.14
N GLU A 384 0.07 20.77 1.67
CA GLU A 384 -0.46 20.46 3.01
C GLU A 384 -0.89 19.00 3.12
N ALA A 385 -1.65 18.49 2.16
CA ALA A 385 -2.07 17.09 2.12
C ALA A 385 -0.89 16.12 2.06
N LEU A 386 0.17 16.46 1.29
CA LEU A 386 1.37 15.64 1.14
C LEU A 386 2.32 15.76 2.33
N ASP A 387 2.23 16.82 3.13
CA ASP A 387 3.15 17.05 4.25
C ASP A 387 3.10 15.93 5.29
N LEU A 388 1.89 15.44 5.62
CA LEU A 388 1.69 14.31 6.53
C LEU A 388 1.84 12.93 5.87
N CYS A 389 2.26 12.85 4.61
CA CYS A 389 2.61 11.56 4.01
C CYS A 389 3.97 11.08 4.54
N LEU A 390 3.99 9.92 5.18
CA LEU A 390 5.18 9.30 5.76
C LEU A 390 6.13 8.68 4.70
N ALA A 391 5.79 8.72 3.42
CA ALA A 391 6.54 8.08 2.33
C ALA A 391 6.85 6.59 2.59
N CYS A 392 5.98 5.90 3.31
CA CYS A 392 6.14 4.49 3.70
C CYS A 392 5.95 3.50 2.55
N LYS A 393 5.51 3.97 1.37
CA LYS A 393 5.23 3.17 0.17
C LYS A 393 4.17 2.07 0.33
N ALA A 394 3.45 2.02 1.45
CA ALA A 394 2.41 1.03 1.63
C ALA A 394 1.31 1.11 0.56
N CYS A 395 1.00 2.31 0.08
CA CYS A 395 0.06 2.48 -1.01
C CYS A 395 0.50 1.79 -2.32
N LYS A 396 1.80 1.68 -2.60
CA LYS A 396 2.28 0.95 -3.78
C LYS A 396 2.07 -0.56 -3.68
N GLY A 397 2.17 -1.13 -2.47
CA GLY A 397 2.02 -2.59 -2.25
C GLY A 397 0.62 -3.04 -1.85
N GLU A 398 -0.08 -2.24 -1.03
CA GLU A 398 -1.38 -2.61 -0.47
C GLU A 398 -2.57 -2.05 -1.26
N CYS A 399 -2.39 -0.98 -2.07
CA CYS A 399 -3.45 -0.49 -2.93
C CYS A 399 -3.63 -1.40 -4.14
N PRO A 400 -4.84 -1.91 -4.40
CA PRO A 400 -5.09 -2.83 -5.50
C PRO A 400 -4.74 -2.27 -6.89
N VAL A 401 -4.73 -0.94 -7.04
CA VAL A 401 -4.34 -0.23 -8.26
C VAL A 401 -2.96 0.44 -8.16
N ASN A 402 -2.17 0.09 -7.17
CA ASN A 402 -0.76 0.48 -6.99
C ASN A 402 -0.48 2.00 -7.07
N VAL A 403 -1.30 2.82 -6.42
CA VAL A 403 -1.07 4.28 -6.32
C VAL A 403 0.19 4.56 -5.49
N ASP A 404 1.20 5.23 -6.05
CA ASP A 404 2.47 5.51 -5.36
C ASP A 404 2.59 6.97 -4.91
N VAL A 405 1.82 7.35 -3.89
CA VAL A 405 1.84 8.73 -3.33
C VAL A 405 3.22 9.13 -2.83
N ALA A 406 4.06 8.20 -2.39
CA ALA A 406 5.40 8.54 -1.93
C ALA A 406 6.26 9.12 -3.06
N THR A 407 6.18 8.53 -4.25
CA THR A 407 6.84 9.04 -5.46
C THR A 407 6.21 10.35 -5.92
N TYR A 408 4.88 10.47 -5.91
CA TYR A 408 4.19 11.72 -6.27
C TYR A 408 4.55 12.87 -5.32
N LYS A 409 4.67 12.60 -4.01
CA LYS A 409 5.15 13.58 -3.00
C LYS A 409 6.54 14.08 -3.33
N ALA A 410 7.48 13.17 -3.60
CA ALA A 410 8.86 13.54 -3.92
C ALA A 410 8.93 14.41 -5.18
N GLU A 411 8.18 14.04 -6.23
CA GLU A 411 8.06 14.80 -7.47
C GLU A 411 7.46 16.18 -7.21
N PHE A 412 6.29 16.27 -6.56
CA PHE A 412 5.63 17.53 -6.24
C PHE A 412 6.54 18.47 -5.45
N LEU A 413 7.18 17.97 -4.38
CA LEU A 413 8.05 18.80 -3.54
C LEU A 413 9.29 19.30 -4.29
N SER A 414 9.79 18.55 -5.29
CA SER A 414 10.89 19.00 -6.13
C SER A 414 10.51 20.26 -6.91
N HIS A 415 9.33 20.27 -7.50
CA HIS A 415 8.80 21.42 -8.24
C HIS A 415 8.32 22.55 -7.32
N TYR A 416 7.64 22.23 -6.22
CA TYR A 416 7.16 23.22 -5.25
C TYR A 416 8.29 24.08 -4.70
N TYR A 417 9.44 23.47 -4.39
CA TYR A 417 10.62 24.16 -3.87
C TYR A 417 11.61 24.62 -4.94
N ALA A 418 11.31 24.48 -6.22
CA ALA A 418 12.16 25.02 -7.27
C ALA A 418 12.29 26.55 -7.13
N GLY A 419 13.51 27.03 -6.93
CA GLY A 419 13.81 28.45 -6.67
C GLY A 419 13.37 28.96 -5.28
N ARG A 420 13.02 28.08 -4.32
CA ARG A 420 12.64 28.45 -2.96
C ARG A 420 13.49 27.73 -1.92
N LEU A 421 13.63 28.33 -0.74
CA LEU A 421 14.24 27.66 0.41
C LEU A 421 13.29 26.59 0.97
N ARG A 422 13.87 25.45 1.30
CA ARG A 422 13.16 24.37 2.01
C ARG A 422 13.15 24.65 3.52
N PRO A 423 12.25 23.99 4.26
CA PRO A 423 12.26 24.07 5.73
C PRO A 423 13.60 23.61 6.31
N ARG A 424 13.96 24.11 7.49
CA ARG A 424 15.25 23.83 8.17
C ARG A 424 15.54 22.34 8.33
N HIS A 425 14.52 21.57 8.69
CA HIS A 425 14.64 20.13 8.86
C HIS A 425 15.00 19.40 7.53
N ALA A 426 14.63 19.95 6.39
CA ALA A 426 15.02 19.38 5.09
C ALA A 426 16.54 19.40 4.89
N TYR A 427 17.22 20.46 5.32
CA TYR A 427 18.68 20.53 5.23
C TYR A 427 19.35 19.72 6.36
N ALA A 428 18.81 19.75 7.59
CA ALA A 428 19.35 19.02 8.71
C ALA A 428 19.27 17.48 8.48
N MET A 429 18.14 16.99 8.03
CA MET A 429 17.87 15.55 7.88
C MET A 429 18.12 15.05 6.45
N GLY A 430 17.74 15.82 5.42
CA GLY A 430 17.97 15.42 4.03
C GLY A 430 19.45 15.24 3.69
N LEU A 431 20.31 16.08 4.28
CA LEU A 431 21.76 16.04 4.08
C LEU A 431 22.51 15.20 5.12
N ILE A 432 21.84 14.32 5.83
CA ILE A 432 22.41 13.54 6.96
C ILE A 432 23.68 12.75 6.57
N HIS A 433 23.77 12.26 5.35
CA HIS A 433 24.96 11.54 4.87
C HIS A 433 26.24 12.40 4.98
N TRP A 434 26.16 13.67 4.57
CA TRP A 434 27.30 14.61 4.63
C TRP A 434 27.62 15.01 6.06
N TRP A 435 26.58 15.33 6.84
CA TRP A 435 26.76 15.68 8.26
C TRP A 435 27.38 14.53 9.04
N ALA A 436 26.92 13.28 8.80
CA ALA A 436 27.45 12.11 9.48
C ALA A 436 28.93 11.87 9.12
N ARG A 437 29.33 12.06 7.87
CA ARG A 437 30.74 11.95 7.44
C ARG A 437 31.64 12.99 8.13
N ILE A 438 31.16 14.22 8.30
CA ILE A 438 31.92 15.29 8.99
C ILE A 438 31.98 14.96 10.48
N ALA A 439 30.86 14.70 11.12
CA ALA A 439 30.76 14.46 12.55
C ALA A 439 31.51 13.21 13.02
N SER A 440 31.56 12.15 12.18
CA SER A 440 32.26 10.90 12.49
C SER A 440 33.79 11.04 12.57
N ARG A 441 34.39 12.14 12.09
CA ARG A 441 35.81 12.44 12.24
C ARG A 441 36.16 12.87 13.68
N VAL A 442 35.20 13.47 14.37
CA VAL A 442 35.32 13.96 15.74
C VAL A 442 34.09 13.55 16.59
N PRO A 443 33.80 12.23 16.71
CA PRO A 443 32.55 11.74 17.25
C PRO A 443 32.34 12.16 18.72
N GLY A 444 33.42 12.34 19.52
CA GLY A 444 33.35 12.82 20.91
C GLY A 444 32.79 14.23 21.00
N VAL A 445 33.26 15.14 20.13
CA VAL A 445 32.78 16.54 20.06
C VAL A 445 31.36 16.60 19.55
N ALA A 446 31.07 15.87 18.47
CA ALA A 446 29.74 15.83 17.89
C ALA A 446 28.70 15.28 18.88
N ASN A 447 29.00 14.19 19.56
CA ASN A 447 28.14 13.62 20.61
C ASN A 447 27.96 14.58 21.82
N PHE A 448 29.03 15.26 22.24
CA PHE A 448 28.90 16.27 23.27
C PHE A 448 27.95 17.39 22.85
N ALA A 449 28.15 17.98 21.67
CA ALA A 449 27.32 19.07 21.15
C ALA A 449 25.85 18.68 21.02
N MET A 450 25.57 17.47 20.55
CA MET A 450 24.20 16.97 20.31
C MET A 450 23.47 16.51 21.59
N HIS A 451 24.19 16.36 22.74
CA HIS A 451 23.58 15.84 23.96
C HIS A 451 23.81 16.75 25.20
N ALA A 452 24.69 17.75 25.14
CA ALA A 452 24.87 18.67 26.23
C ALA A 452 23.62 19.55 26.41
N PRO A 453 23.08 19.69 27.64
CA PRO A 453 21.94 20.55 27.91
C PRO A 453 22.17 21.98 27.38
N GLY A 454 21.14 22.63 26.85
CA GLY A 454 21.27 23.96 26.23
C GLY A 454 21.76 23.88 24.77
N LEU A 455 22.95 23.37 24.53
CA LEU A 455 23.49 23.25 23.17
C LEU A 455 22.68 22.30 22.32
N ALA A 456 22.30 21.14 22.86
CA ALA A 456 21.40 20.18 22.19
C ALA A 456 20.04 20.84 21.87
N ARG A 457 19.48 21.64 22.79
CA ARG A 457 18.21 22.36 22.54
C ARG A 457 18.35 23.37 21.41
N ALA A 458 19.43 24.13 21.39
CA ALA A 458 19.69 25.09 20.32
C ALA A 458 19.88 24.41 18.96
N LEU A 459 20.66 23.32 18.89
CA LEU A 459 20.88 22.57 17.67
C LEU A 459 19.59 21.92 17.14
N LYS A 460 18.75 21.35 18.01
CA LYS A 460 17.44 20.84 17.65
C LYS A 460 16.54 21.94 17.10
N TRP A 461 16.52 23.11 17.74
CA TRP A 461 15.72 24.23 17.27
C TRP A 461 16.20 24.72 15.89
N ILE A 462 17.51 24.85 15.67
CA ILE A 462 18.09 25.20 14.36
C ILE A 462 17.70 24.17 13.31
N GLY A 463 17.78 22.87 13.64
CA GLY A 463 17.45 21.75 12.75
C GLY A 463 15.96 21.48 12.56
N GLY A 464 15.05 22.20 13.26
CA GLY A 464 13.60 21.93 13.22
C GLY A 464 13.21 20.58 13.85
N ILE A 465 14.05 20.07 14.78
CA ILE A 465 13.86 18.77 15.44
C ILE A 465 13.03 18.94 16.70
N ALA A 466 12.12 18.02 16.96
CA ALA A 466 11.31 17.95 18.17
C ALA A 466 12.21 17.88 19.42
N PRO A 467 11.95 18.72 20.44
CA PRO A 467 12.76 18.73 21.66
C PRO A 467 12.72 17.40 22.41
N GLU A 468 11.63 16.65 22.31
CA GLU A 468 11.40 15.33 22.93
C GLU A 468 12.27 14.23 22.30
N ARG A 469 12.64 14.36 21.01
CA ARG A 469 13.44 13.35 20.32
C ARG A 469 14.89 13.33 20.77
N LYS A 470 15.39 12.15 21.06
CA LYS A 470 16.83 11.95 21.29
C LYS A 470 17.52 11.73 19.94
N VAL A 471 18.51 12.57 19.65
CA VAL A 471 19.33 12.37 18.44
C VAL A 471 20.25 11.17 18.65
N PRO A 472 20.37 10.24 17.70
CA PRO A 472 21.25 9.10 17.81
C PRO A 472 22.72 9.51 18.01
N ARG A 473 23.48 8.71 18.76
CA ARG A 473 24.90 8.96 18.99
C ARG A 473 25.74 8.46 17.83
N PHE A 474 26.73 9.25 17.42
CA PHE A 474 27.74 8.78 16.48
C PHE A 474 28.62 7.72 17.15
N ALA A 475 28.89 6.67 16.43
CA ALA A 475 29.81 5.62 16.86
C ALA A 475 31.24 6.18 17.01
N THR A 476 31.96 5.74 18.02
CA THR A 476 33.37 6.12 18.23
C THR A 476 34.30 5.58 17.15
N ARG A 477 33.88 4.51 16.49
CA ARG A 477 34.55 3.90 15.34
C ARG A 477 33.48 3.48 14.33
N THR A 478 33.59 3.96 13.09
CA THR A 478 32.66 3.63 12.02
C THR A 478 32.78 2.15 11.62
N PHE A 479 31.72 1.59 11.02
CA PHE A 479 31.76 0.24 10.46
C PHE A 479 32.90 0.11 9.44
N ARG A 480 33.05 1.08 8.54
CA ARG A 480 34.09 1.09 7.51
C ARG A 480 35.49 1.01 8.12
N ALA A 481 35.81 1.87 9.12
CA ALA A 481 37.08 1.86 9.80
C ALA A 481 37.37 0.52 10.51
N TRP A 482 36.30 -0.14 11.02
CA TRP A 482 36.41 -1.49 11.57
C TRP A 482 36.68 -2.50 10.44
N PHE A 483 35.94 -2.45 9.33
CA PHE A 483 36.06 -3.38 8.22
C PHE A 483 37.46 -3.35 7.59
N GLU A 484 37.97 -2.16 7.31
CA GLU A 484 39.30 -1.95 6.72
C GLU A 484 40.48 -2.41 7.63
N SER A 485 40.26 -2.51 8.93
CA SER A 485 41.29 -2.95 9.90
C SER A 485 41.37 -4.48 10.08
N ARG A 486 40.46 -5.22 9.45
CA ARG A 486 40.39 -6.69 9.57
C ARG A 486 41.07 -7.37 8.39
N ARG A 487 41.45 -8.64 8.57
CA ARG A 487 41.89 -9.49 7.46
C ARG A 487 40.65 -10.01 6.72
N SER A 488 40.66 -9.93 5.40
CA SER A 488 39.63 -10.54 4.56
C SER A 488 39.79 -12.06 4.56
N LEU A 489 38.69 -12.79 4.35
CA LEU A 489 38.71 -14.21 4.01
C LEU A 489 39.39 -14.43 2.63
N ASP A 490 39.80 -15.68 2.37
CA ASP A 490 40.54 -16.07 1.17
C ASP A 490 39.86 -15.71 -0.14
N ALA A 491 40.68 -15.40 -1.16
CA ALA A 491 40.26 -14.93 -2.50
C ALA A 491 39.49 -15.98 -3.34
N GLY A 492 39.19 -17.16 -2.81
CA GLY A 492 38.47 -18.23 -3.52
C GLY A 492 36.99 -18.33 -3.26
N SER A 493 36.44 -17.59 -2.27
CA SER A 493 35.01 -17.62 -1.92
C SER A 493 34.19 -16.74 -2.83
N PRO A 494 32.90 -17.08 -3.07
CA PRO A 494 31.98 -16.22 -3.82
C PRO A 494 31.89 -14.83 -3.22
N ARG A 495 31.98 -13.79 -4.06
CA ARG A 495 32.01 -12.40 -3.63
C ARG A 495 30.60 -11.86 -3.45
N VAL A 496 30.38 -11.09 -2.36
CA VAL A 496 29.17 -10.31 -2.08
C VAL A 496 29.53 -8.88 -1.68
N LEU A 497 28.79 -7.89 -2.15
CA LEU A 497 28.97 -6.50 -1.77
C LEU A 497 27.95 -6.14 -0.68
N LEU A 498 28.44 -5.93 0.55
CA LEU A 498 27.61 -5.42 1.64
C LEU A 498 27.48 -3.90 1.52
N TRP A 499 26.25 -3.42 1.36
CA TRP A 499 25.94 -1.98 1.31
C TRP A 499 26.02 -1.36 2.70
N ALA A 500 27.14 -0.71 2.99
CA ALA A 500 27.37 0.02 4.24
C ALA A 500 26.58 1.35 4.20
N ASP A 501 25.31 1.32 4.55
CA ASP A 501 24.46 2.51 4.58
C ASP A 501 24.89 3.52 5.65
N THR A 502 24.40 4.75 5.54
CA THR A 502 24.77 5.85 6.43
C THR A 502 24.51 5.53 7.91
N PHE A 503 23.39 4.86 8.21
CA PHE A 503 23.00 4.62 9.60
C PHE A 503 23.80 3.50 10.24
N ASN A 504 23.97 2.39 9.53
CA ASN A 504 24.77 1.26 10.01
C ASN A 504 26.29 1.51 9.91
N ASN A 505 26.73 2.52 9.14
CA ASN A 505 28.14 2.91 9.15
C ASN A 505 28.51 3.85 10.31
N PHE A 506 27.68 4.88 10.55
CA PHE A 506 28.05 5.98 11.43
C PHE A 506 27.39 5.93 12.82
N PHE A 507 26.28 5.24 12.99
CA PHE A 507 25.51 5.21 14.23
C PHE A 507 25.46 3.83 14.87
N HIS A 508 25.20 2.76 14.08
CA HIS A 508 25.03 1.38 14.56
C HIS A 508 25.97 0.39 13.86
N PRO A 509 27.31 0.58 13.93
CA PRO A 509 28.26 -0.28 13.23
C PRO A 509 28.16 -1.77 13.60
N GLU A 510 27.67 -2.08 14.80
CA GLU A 510 27.48 -3.44 15.30
C GLU A 510 26.49 -4.27 14.46
N VAL A 511 25.57 -3.64 13.74
CA VAL A 511 24.63 -4.29 12.82
C VAL A 511 25.37 -4.79 11.58
N ALA A 512 26.13 -3.89 10.93
CA ALA A 512 26.89 -4.25 9.75
C ALA A 512 28.04 -5.21 10.07
N GLN A 513 28.65 -5.10 11.27
CA GLN A 513 29.64 -6.08 11.75
C GLN A 513 29.01 -7.48 11.88
N ALA A 514 27.78 -7.56 12.43
CA ALA A 514 27.05 -8.81 12.53
C ALA A 514 26.74 -9.42 11.15
N ALA A 515 26.33 -8.58 10.21
CA ALA A 515 26.06 -9.04 8.83
C ALA A 515 27.33 -9.60 8.16
N VAL A 516 28.51 -8.99 8.37
CA VAL A 516 29.77 -9.52 7.87
C VAL A 516 30.08 -10.89 8.47
N GLU A 517 29.98 -11.05 9.81
CA GLU A 517 30.22 -12.32 10.49
C GLU A 517 29.29 -13.43 9.94
N VAL A 518 28.00 -13.10 9.68
CA VAL A 518 27.01 -14.04 9.13
C VAL A 518 27.27 -14.40 7.67
N LEU A 519 27.60 -13.41 6.82
CA LEU A 519 27.89 -13.66 5.41
C LEU A 519 29.18 -14.49 5.22
N GLU A 520 30.18 -14.30 6.10
CA GLU A 520 31.39 -15.09 6.11
C GLU A 520 31.18 -16.51 6.64
N ASP A 521 30.31 -16.68 7.66
CA ASP A 521 29.86 -18.01 8.10
C ASP A 521 29.10 -18.75 6.99
N ALA A 522 28.37 -18.00 6.16
CA ALA A 522 27.69 -18.53 4.97
C ALA A 522 28.66 -18.81 3.78
N GLY A 523 29.94 -18.58 3.93
CA GLY A 523 30.99 -18.90 2.94
C GLY A 523 31.24 -17.83 1.89
N PHE A 524 30.83 -16.58 2.13
CA PHE A 524 30.99 -15.47 1.16
C PHE A 524 32.15 -14.54 1.54
N GLN A 525 32.90 -14.11 0.53
CA GLN A 525 33.87 -13.03 0.67
C GLN A 525 33.12 -11.68 0.64
N VAL A 526 33.14 -10.95 1.75
CA VAL A 526 32.45 -9.65 1.87
C VAL A 526 33.34 -8.53 1.36
N ALA A 527 32.77 -7.69 0.48
CA ALA A 527 33.32 -6.41 0.07
C ALA A 527 32.34 -5.28 0.45
N ILE A 528 32.80 -4.03 0.45
CA ILE A 528 31.96 -2.85 0.70
C ILE A 528 32.15 -1.81 -0.40
N GLN A 529 31.11 -0.99 -0.63
CA GLN A 529 31.18 0.10 -1.63
C GLN A 529 32.11 1.24 -1.17
N PRO A 530 32.54 2.14 -2.09
CA PRO A 530 33.26 3.38 -1.73
C PRO A 530 32.51 4.26 -0.71
N GLU A 531 33.22 4.89 0.23
CA GLU A 531 32.63 5.68 1.33
C GLU A 531 31.72 6.83 0.89
N ARG A 532 31.97 7.41 -0.28
CA ARG A 532 31.22 8.56 -0.81
C ARG A 532 29.80 8.23 -1.26
N LEU A 533 29.45 6.95 -1.37
CA LEU A 533 28.17 6.49 -1.88
C LEU A 533 27.10 6.47 -0.79
N CYS A 534 25.92 6.95 -1.14
CA CYS A 534 24.69 6.88 -0.33
C CYS A 534 23.50 6.74 -1.27
N CYS A 535 22.52 5.89 -0.91
CA CYS A 535 21.30 5.67 -1.71
C CYS A 535 20.48 6.95 -1.92
N GLY A 536 20.69 7.99 -1.11
CA GLY A 536 20.00 9.27 -1.23
C GLY A 536 18.57 9.27 -0.67
N ARG A 537 18.10 8.22 -0.02
CA ARG A 537 16.72 8.11 0.48
C ARG A 537 16.22 9.37 1.20
N PRO A 538 16.94 10.00 2.14
CA PRO A 538 16.46 11.21 2.82
C PRO A 538 16.19 12.40 1.89
N LEU A 539 16.83 12.43 0.70
CA LEU A 539 16.64 13.51 -0.27
C LEU A 539 15.26 13.46 -0.94
N TYR A 540 14.70 12.24 -1.13
CA TYR A 540 13.38 12.06 -1.74
C TYR A 540 12.29 12.66 -0.85
N ASP A 541 12.36 12.43 0.44
CA ASP A 541 11.35 12.88 1.40
C ASP A 541 11.16 14.40 1.38
N TYR A 542 12.18 15.14 0.92
CA TYR A 542 12.21 16.60 0.81
C TYR A 542 12.22 17.13 -0.63
N GLY A 543 12.00 16.26 -1.63
CA GLY A 543 11.99 16.66 -3.03
C GLY A 543 13.32 17.22 -3.54
N MET A 544 14.47 16.77 -3.00
CA MET A 544 15.81 17.14 -3.50
C MET A 544 16.23 16.19 -4.63
N LEU A 545 15.37 16.04 -5.65
CA LEU A 545 15.50 14.97 -6.65
C LEU A 545 16.71 15.14 -7.58
N ASP A 546 17.11 16.36 -7.93
CA ASP A 546 18.35 16.58 -8.70
C ASP A 546 19.57 16.03 -7.98
N LEU A 547 19.66 16.27 -6.66
CA LEU A 547 20.76 15.78 -5.86
C LEU A 547 20.70 14.26 -5.68
N ALA A 548 19.49 13.73 -5.47
CA ALA A 548 19.26 12.28 -5.38
C ALA A 548 19.66 11.58 -6.69
N LYS A 549 19.25 12.11 -7.83
CA LYS A 549 19.55 11.58 -9.15
C LYS A 549 21.07 11.59 -9.44
N ARG A 550 21.77 12.67 -9.07
CA ARG A 550 23.24 12.72 -9.14
C ARG A 550 23.90 11.64 -8.26
N LYS A 551 23.39 11.40 -7.06
CA LYS A 551 23.90 10.34 -6.15
C LYS A 551 23.68 8.94 -6.72
N LEU A 552 22.51 8.68 -7.29
CA LEU A 552 22.26 7.39 -7.92
C LEU A 552 23.12 7.17 -9.17
N ARG A 553 23.33 8.22 -10.00
CA ARG A 553 24.25 8.13 -11.13
C ARG A 553 25.67 7.79 -10.67
N GLN A 554 26.14 8.45 -9.61
CA GLN A 554 27.45 8.14 -9.01
C GLN A 554 27.54 6.68 -8.54
N ILE A 555 26.44 6.10 -8.00
CA ILE A 555 26.40 4.70 -7.61
C ILE A 555 26.54 3.78 -8.83
N LEU A 556 25.78 4.04 -9.90
CA LEU A 556 25.87 3.25 -11.13
C LEU A 556 27.26 3.29 -11.73
N ASP A 557 27.88 4.48 -11.79
CA ASP A 557 29.23 4.66 -12.36
C ASP A 557 30.31 3.95 -11.50
N ASP A 558 30.27 4.11 -10.18
CA ASP A 558 31.26 3.53 -9.27
C ASP A 558 31.11 2.02 -9.11
N LEU A 559 29.88 1.49 -9.19
CA LEU A 559 29.61 0.06 -9.05
C LEU A 559 29.54 -0.67 -10.41
N ARG A 560 29.72 0.00 -11.54
CA ARG A 560 29.66 -0.62 -12.86
C ARG A 560 30.48 -1.91 -12.98
N PRO A 561 31.72 -2.02 -12.45
CA PRO A 561 32.46 -3.28 -12.48
C PRO A 561 31.80 -4.40 -11.69
N GLU A 562 31.17 -4.12 -10.56
CA GLU A 562 30.45 -5.11 -9.74
C GLU A 562 29.12 -5.50 -10.40
N ILE A 563 28.42 -4.52 -10.99
CA ILE A 563 27.16 -4.73 -11.74
C ILE A 563 27.44 -5.65 -12.94
N ALA A 564 28.50 -5.38 -13.70
CA ALA A 564 28.86 -6.18 -14.87
C ALA A 564 29.26 -7.64 -14.52
N ARG A 565 29.86 -7.86 -13.35
CA ARG A 565 30.20 -9.20 -12.85
C ARG A 565 29.00 -9.96 -12.29
N GLY A 566 27.84 -9.32 -12.09
CA GLY A 566 26.72 -9.92 -11.42
C GLY A 566 26.91 -10.09 -9.91
N THR A 567 27.79 -9.29 -9.27
CA THR A 567 28.06 -9.39 -7.84
C THR A 567 26.79 -9.05 -7.05
N PRO A 568 26.29 -9.95 -6.17
CA PRO A 568 25.15 -9.62 -5.33
C PRO A 568 25.44 -8.46 -4.41
N VAL A 569 24.45 -7.55 -4.26
CA VAL A 569 24.49 -6.42 -3.33
C VAL A 569 23.53 -6.70 -2.19
N VAL A 570 24.03 -6.79 -0.96
CA VAL A 570 23.22 -7.03 0.23
C VAL A 570 23.06 -5.74 1.02
N GLY A 571 21.82 -5.30 1.21
CA GLY A 571 21.46 -4.15 2.04
C GLY A 571 20.88 -4.57 3.38
N LEU A 572 21.15 -3.76 4.41
CA LEU A 572 20.64 -3.96 5.78
C LEU A 572 19.49 -3.02 6.11
N GLU A 573 19.46 -1.85 5.49
CA GLU A 573 18.40 -0.87 5.67
C GLU A 573 17.36 -1.05 4.55
N PRO A 574 16.11 -1.49 4.84
CA PRO A 574 15.10 -1.77 3.81
C PRO A 574 14.79 -0.57 2.92
N SER A 575 14.89 0.65 3.45
CA SER A 575 14.67 1.87 2.69
C SER A 575 15.76 2.11 1.61
N CYS A 576 16.99 1.68 1.85
CA CYS A 576 18.07 1.72 0.85
C CYS A 576 17.85 0.67 -0.26
N VAL A 577 17.49 -0.56 0.12
CA VAL A 577 17.20 -1.64 -0.85
C VAL A 577 16.01 -1.26 -1.73
N ALA A 578 14.95 -0.69 -1.14
CA ALA A 578 13.80 -0.18 -1.89
C ALA A 578 14.22 0.88 -2.92
N THR A 579 15.14 1.79 -2.56
CA THR A 579 15.64 2.80 -3.52
C THR A 579 16.26 2.16 -4.77
N PHE A 580 17.05 1.08 -4.60
CA PHE A 580 17.68 0.40 -5.73
C PHE A 580 16.70 -0.44 -6.54
N ARG A 581 15.72 -1.06 -5.88
CA ARG A 581 14.76 -1.96 -6.54
C ARG A 581 13.55 -1.23 -7.14
N ASP A 582 13.26 -0.01 -6.72
CA ASP A 582 12.08 0.76 -7.12
C ASP A 582 12.45 2.13 -7.72
N GLU A 583 12.81 3.12 -6.90
CA GLU A 583 12.97 4.50 -7.35
C GLU A 583 14.07 4.67 -8.41
N MET A 584 15.18 3.94 -8.31
CA MET A 584 16.27 4.04 -9.27
C MET A 584 15.83 3.71 -10.70
N CYS A 585 15.04 2.64 -10.87
CA CYS A 585 14.54 2.25 -12.19
C CYS A 585 13.54 3.27 -12.75
N SER A 586 12.74 3.92 -11.89
CA SER A 586 11.82 4.98 -12.31
C SER A 586 12.54 6.28 -12.65
N LEU A 587 13.70 6.57 -12.03
CA LEU A 587 14.55 7.73 -12.36
C LEU A 587 15.44 7.50 -13.59
N PHE A 588 15.77 6.25 -13.89
CA PHE A 588 16.62 5.83 -15.01
C PHE A 588 16.00 4.64 -15.78
N PRO A 589 14.83 4.82 -16.42
CA PRO A 589 14.05 3.71 -16.97
C PRO A 589 14.72 2.98 -18.14
N HIS A 590 15.64 3.65 -18.83
CA HIS A 590 16.36 3.11 -19.99
C HIS A 590 17.82 2.71 -19.67
N ASP A 591 18.21 2.76 -18.39
CA ASP A 591 19.58 2.44 -17.98
C ASP A 591 19.67 0.95 -17.60
N GLU A 592 20.43 0.18 -18.37
CA GLU A 592 20.58 -1.26 -18.18
C GLU A 592 21.36 -1.60 -16.89
N ASP A 593 22.30 -0.74 -16.46
CA ASP A 593 23.02 -0.96 -15.20
C ASP A 593 22.08 -0.75 -14.00
N ALA A 594 21.10 0.17 -14.09
CA ALA A 594 20.07 0.34 -13.07
C ALA A 594 19.17 -0.89 -12.96
N LYS A 595 18.76 -1.49 -14.09
CA LYS A 595 17.96 -2.72 -14.11
C LYS A 595 18.73 -3.90 -13.54
N ARG A 596 19.99 -4.08 -13.93
CA ARG A 596 20.89 -5.13 -13.40
C ARG A 596 21.10 -4.97 -11.89
N LEU A 597 21.39 -3.75 -11.42
CA LEU A 597 21.56 -3.48 -10.00
C LEU A 597 20.30 -3.80 -9.20
N ARG A 598 19.11 -3.50 -9.73
CA ARG A 598 17.83 -3.90 -9.15
C ARG A 598 17.77 -5.42 -8.91
N GLU A 599 18.12 -6.21 -9.92
CA GLU A 599 18.06 -7.68 -9.88
C GLU A 599 19.12 -8.31 -8.96
N GLN A 600 20.26 -7.62 -8.78
CA GLN A 600 21.38 -8.05 -7.94
C GLN A 600 21.26 -7.59 -6.49
N THR A 601 20.26 -6.77 -6.15
CA THR A 601 20.12 -6.20 -4.80
C THR A 601 19.13 -7.00 -3.96
N TYR A 602 19.58 -7.41 -2.77
CA TYR A 602 18.88 -8.26 -1.82
C TYR A 602 18.87 -7.64 -0.42
N LEU A 603 17.84 -7.93 0.36
CA LEU A 603 17.96 -7.87 1.81
C LEU A 603 18.80 -9.04 2.32
N LEU A 604 19.35 -8.93 3.54
CA LEU A 604 20.17 -10.01 4.12
C LEU A 604 19.39 -11.32 4.21
N SER A 605 18.15 -11.29 4.66
CA SER A 605 17.26 -12.46 4.75
C SER A 605 16.99 -13.10 3.39
N GLU A 606 16.66 -12.29 2.38
CA GLU A 606 16.46 -12.75 1.00
C GLU A 606 17.72 -13.44 0.47
N PHE A 607 18.87 -12.78 0.62
CA PHE A 607 20.15 -13.32 0.15
C PHE A 607 20.49 -14.68 0.79
N LEU A 608 20.32 -14.80 2.11
CA LEU A 608 20.60 -16.03 2.82
C LEU A 608 19.64 -17.17 2.46
N VAL A 609 18.38 -16.87 2.27
CA VAL A 609 17.35 -17.87 1.91
C VAL A 609 17.51 -18.35 0.47
N GLU A 610 17.80 -17.45 -0.47
CA GLU A 610 17.77 -17.72 -1.90
C GLU A 610 19.13 -18.08 -2.50
N ARG A 611 20.22 -17.49 -1.97
CA ARG A 611 21.55 -17.54 -2.60
C ARG A 611 22.59 -18.32 -1.78
N ALA A 612 22.43 -18.46 -0.48
CA ALA A 612 23.36 -19.23 0.37
C ALA A 612 23.02 -20.73 0.34
N LYS A 613 23.16 -21.34 -0.84
CA LYS A 613 22.89 -22.77 -1.03
C LYS A 613 23.82 -23.61 -0.18
N GLY A 614 23.25 -24.54 0.61
CA GLY A 614 24.01 -25.43 1.50
C GLY A 614 24.37 -24.84 2.88
N TRP A 615 24.12 -23.53 3.08
CA TRP A 615 24.21 -22.95 4.41
C TRP A 615 23.00 -23.28 5.26
N THR A 616 23.25 -23.65 6.53
CA THR A 616 22.19 -23.93 7.48
C THR A 616 22.14 -22.81 8.50
N ALA A 617 20.97 -22.17 8.61
CA ALA A 617 20.75 -21.11 9.58
C ALA A 617 21.04 -21.61 11.02
N PRO A 618 21.81 -20.86 11.83
CA PRO A 618 22.09 -21.24 13.20
C PRO A 618 20.78 -21.23 14.02
N ARG A 619 20.56 -22.26 14.82
CA ARG A 619 19.36 -22.39 15.66
C ARG A 619 19.40 -21.48 16.88
N LEU A 620 18.25 -20.89 17.21
CA LEU A 620 18.03 -20.05 18.39
C LEU A 620 16.58 -20.21 18.88
N GLU A 621 16.36 -21.16 19.76
CA GLU A 621 15.00 -21.47 20.26
C GLU A 621 14.55 -20.44 21.29
N ARG A 622 14.06 -19.30 20.82
CA ARG A 622 13.56 -18.19 21.64
C ARG A 622 12.26 -17.61 21.08
N LYS A 623 11.48 -16.96 21.93
CA LYS A 623 10.36 -16.14 21.49
C LYS A 623 10.85 -14.83 20.87
N ALA A 624 10.21 -14.41 19.79
CA ALA A 624 10.52 -13.17 19.12
C ALA A 624 9.23 -12.40 18.76
N LEU A 625 9.27 -11.08 18.95
CA LEU A 625 8.27 -10.15 18.47
C LEU A 625 8.89 -9.34 17.33
N VAL A 626 8.32 -9.46 16.13
CA VAL A 626 8.90 -8.93 14.90
C VAL A 626 8.07 -7.77 14.37
N HIS A 627 8.73 -6.62 14.13
CA HIS A 627 8.12 -5.50 13.43
C HIS A 627 8.75 -5.37 12.03
N GLY A 628 8.00 -5.76 10.99
CA GLY A 628 8.43 -5.61 9.60
C GLY A 628 8.43 -4.14 9.19
N HIS A 629 9.56 -3.68 8.62
CA HIS A 629 9.67 -2.33 8.07
C HIS A 629 8.67 -2.11 6.93
N CYS A 630 8.07 -0.92 6.82
CA CYS A 630 7.04 -0.64 5.82
C CYS A 630 7.51 -0.89 4.37
N HIS A 631 8.71 -0.41 3.97
CA HIS A 631 9.26 -0.72 2.64
C HIS A 631 9.56 -2.21 2.44
N HIS A 632 9.95 -2.92 3.50
CA HIS A 632 10.16 -4.36 3.46
C HIS A 632 8.85 -5.08 3.11
N LYS A 633 7.78 -4.80 3.84
CA LYS A 633 6.47 -5.42 3.62
C LYS A 633 5.81 -5.02 2.29
N SER A 634 5.91 -3.73 1.91
CA SER A 634 5.11 -3.18 0.81
C SER A 634 5.79 -3.20 -0.56
N VAL A 635 7.13 -3.25 -0.61
CA VAL A 635 7.89 -3.15 -1.87
C VAL A 635 8.75 -4.38 -2.11
N LEU A 636 9.38 -4.91 -1.04
CA LEU A 636 10.40 -5.95 -1.15
C LEU A 636 9.84 -7.36 -0.95
N GLY A 637 8.78 -7.51 -0.16
CA GLY A 637 8.25 -8.80 0.28
C GLY A 637 8.87 -9.26 1.60
N PHE A 638 8.08 -9.83 2.52
CA PHE A 638 8.51 -10.21 3.87
C PHE A 638 8.65 -11.72 4.09
N ASP A 639 8.33 -12.52 3.07
CA ASP A 639 8.31 -13.99 3.15
C ASP A 639 9.68 -14.58 3.47
N ALA A 640 10.76 -14.05 2.87
CA ALA A 640 12.12 -14.54 3.10
C ALA A 640 12.60 -14.29 4.54
N GLU A 641 12.20 -13.18 5.14
CA GLU A 641 12.49 -12.90 6.55
C GLU A 641 11.78 -13.91 7.47
N GLN A 642 10.48 -14.14 7.25
CA GLN A 642 9.71 -15.12 8.01
C GLN A 642 10.29 -16.54 7.86
N GLU A 643 10.67 -16.92 6.66
CA GLU A 643 11.27 -18.22 6.38
C GLU A 643 12.64 -18.36 7.08
N LEU A 644 13.46 -17.31 7.09
CA LEU A 644 14.74 -17.32 7.79
C LEU A 644 14.54 -17.49 9.30
N LEU A 645 13.63 -16.75 9.92
CA LEU A 645 13.30 -16.84 11.34
C LEU A 645 12.78 -18.25 11.70
N ARG A 646 11.96 -18.82 10.83
CA ARG A 646 11.47 -20.20 10.97
C ARG A 646 12.61 -21.23 10.89
N ARG A 647 13.55 -21.09 9.94
CA ARG A 647 14.74 -21.96 9.84
C ARG A 647 15.63 -21.89 11.07
N MET A 648 15.68 -20.71 11.72
CA MET A 648 16.39 -20.51 12.98
C MET A 648 15.71 -21.18 14.18
N GLY A 649 14.45 -21.62 14.07
CA GLY A 649 13.66 -22.21 15.18
C GLY A 649 13.10 -21.17 16.15
N LEU A 650 12.96 -19.90 15.73
CA LEU A 650 12.34 -18.86 16.54
C LEU A 650 10.81 -19.02 16.58
N ASP A 651 10.22 -18.90 17.77
CA ASP A 651 8.78 -18.69 17.95
C ASP A 651 8.49 -17.21 17.71
N ALA A 652 8.31 -16.87 16.44
CA ALA A 652 8.27 -15.50 15.97
C ALA A 652 6.83 -15.02 15.68
N GLU A 653 6.36 -14.05 16.46
CA GLU A 653 5.12 -13.31 16.20
C GLU A 653 5.44 -12.09 15.34
N VAL A 654 4.92 -12.06 14.10
CA VAL A 654 5.04 -10.90 13.20
C VAL A 654 3.85 -9.96 13.44
N LEU A 655 4.14 -8.75 13.91
CA LEU A 655 3.10 -7.76 14.18
C LEU A 655 2.49 -7.19 12.90
N ASP A 656 1.17 -7.21 12.83
CA ASP A 656 0.43 -6.33 11.92
C ASP A 656 0.30 -4.93 12.51
N SER A 657 1.44 -4.27 12.72
CA SER A 657 1.54 -2.97 13.38
C SER A 657 1.54 -1.78 12.43
N GLY A 658 1.46 -2.01 11.15
CA GLY A 658 1.56 -0.94 10.15
C GLY A 658 2.92 -0.24 10.14
N CYS A 659 2.91 1.08 10.00
CA CYS A 659 4.11 1.91 10.11
C CYS A 659 4.48 2.16 11.57
N CYS A 660 5.78 2.26 11.87
CA CYS A 660 6.25 2.62 13.22
C CYS A 660 5.97 4.07 13.63
N GLY A 661 5.63 4.94 12.66
CA GLY A 661 5.40 6.38 12.87
C GLY A 661 6.66 7.26 12.77
N MET A 662 7.87 6.69 12.85
CA MET A 662 9.11 7.47 12.72
C MET A 662 9.40 7.86 11.26
N ALA A 663 9.32 6.90 10.34
CA ALA A 663 9.48 7.08 8.90
C ALA A 663 10.62 8.05 8.51
N GLY A 664 11.85 7.64 8.72
CA GLY A 664 13.02 8.48 8.46
C GLY A 664 13.06 9.72 9.37
N SER A 665 12.96 10.87 8.77
CA SER A 665 12.99 12.17 9.44
C SER A 665 11.63 12.63 9.97
N PHE A 666 10.52 12.09 9.45
CA PHE A 666 9.16 12.55 9.77
C PHE A 666 8.91 12.66 11.29
N GLY A 667 9.21 11.58 12.03
CA GLY A 667 9.01 11.58 13.49
C GLY A 667 9.99 12.44 14.27
N PHE A 668 11.06 12.96 13.65
CA PHE A 668 11.97 13.92 14.26
C PHE A 668 11.53 15.37 14.05
N GLU A 669 10.68 15.64 13.06
CA GLU A 669 10.19 16.99 12.80
C GLU A 669 9.27 17.46 13.93
N ARG A 670 9.48 18.71 14.38
CA ARG A 670 8.81 19.25 15.56
C ARG A 670 7.27 19.20 15.45
N GLU A 671 6.76 19.57 14.28
CA GLU A 671 5.33 19.69 14.03
C GLU A 671 4.64 18.32 13.82
N LYS A 672 5.43 17.26 13.65
CA LYS A 672 4.93 15.89 13.35
C LYS A 672 5.15 14.90 14.50
N PHE A 673 5.75 15.35 15.59
CA PHE A 673 6.11 14.48 16.71
C PHE A 673 4.89 13.76 17.29
N ASP A 674 3.83 14.50 17.60
CA ASP A 674 2.62 13.93 18.21
C ASP A 674 1.93 12.91 17.29
N ILE A 675 1.82 13.22 15.99
CA ILE A 675 1.29 12.29 15.00
C ILE A 675 2.16 11.02 14.91
N SER A 676 3.48 11.20 14.90
CA SER A 676 4.44 10.08 14.89
C SER A 676 4.28 9.17 16.10
N MET A 677 4.12 9.75 17.29
CA MET A 677 3.91 8.98 18.51
C MET A 677 2.54 8.29 18.52
N THR A 678 1.48 8.99 18.11
CA THR A 678 0.13 8.42 18.03
C THR A 678 0.08 7.22 17.05
N ILE A 679 0.77 7.29 15.90
CA ILE A 679 0.89 6.16 14.98
C ILE A 679 1.57 4.97 15.67
N GLY A 680 2.70 5.21 16.37
CA GLY A 680 3.41 4.16 17.09
C GLY A 680 2.60 3.54 18.21
N GLU A 681 1.77 4.34 18.90
CA GLU A 681 0.90 3.91 20.00
C GLU A 681 -0.31 3.06 19.55
N GLN A 682 -0.68 3.08 18.27
CA GLN A 682 -1.80 2.25 17.80
C GLN A 682 -1.56 0.75 18.05
N LYS A 683 -0.35 0.24 17.81
CA LYS A 683 -0.03 -1.19 18.01
C LYS A 683 1.42 -1.43 18.46
N LEU A 684 2.40 -0.82 17.81
CA LEU A 684 3.81 -1.17 17.97
C LEU A 684 4.34 -0.91 19.39
N LEU A 685 4.18 0.30 19.90
CA LEU A 685 4.76 0.70 21.17
C LEU A 685 4.11 -0.02 22.37
N PRO A 686 2.78 -0.18 22.45
CA PRO A 686 2.16 -0.98 23.49
C PRO A 686 2.62 -2.44 23.49
N ARG A 687 2.72 -3.07 22.31
CA ARG A 687 3.18 -4.45 22.19
C ARG A 687 4.66 -4.59 22.57
N ALA A 688 5.51 -3.64 22.17
CA ALA A 688 6.92 -3.63 22.55
C ALA A 688 7.13 -3.47 24.06
N ARG A 689 6.31 -2.63 24.73
CA ARG A 689 6.34 -2.47 26.20
C ARG A 689 5.85 -3.72 26.94
N ALA A 690 4.78 -4.34 26.44
CA ALA A 690 4.19 -5.55 27.03
C ALA A 690 5.00 -6.81 26.74
N CYS A 691 5.98 -6.76 25.87
CA CYS A 691 6.80 -7.91 25.48
C CYS A 691 7.58 -8.46 26.69
N PRO A 692 7.44 -9.76 27.04
CA PRO A 692 8.09 -10.35 28.21
C PRO A 692 9.62 -10.18 28.20
N PRO A 693 10.27 -10.08 29.37
CA PRO A 693 11.72 -10.16 29.47
C PRO A 693 12.24 -11.45 28.83
N GLY A 694 13.31 -11.35 28.01
CA GLY A 694 13.89 -12.50 27.31
C GLY A 694 13.33 -12.77 25.92
N THR A 695 12.15 -12.21 25.56
CA THR A 695 11.66 -12.21 24.18
C THR A 695 12.46 -11.21 23.33
N LEU A 696 12.93 -11.66 22.16
CA LEU A 696 13.66 -10.82 21.22
C LEU A 696 12.69 -9.82 20.55
N LEU A 697 13.07 -8.55 20.52
CA LEU A 697 12.40 -7.57 19.66
C LEU A 697 13.22 -7.44 18.38
N ILE A 698 12.62 -7.69 17.22
CA ILE A 698 13.30 -7.66 15.93
C ILE A 698 12.72 -6.55 15.07
N ALA A 699 13.59 -5.67 14.56
CA ALA A 699 13.23 -4.62 13.61
C ALA A 699 14.45 -4.21 12.79
N ASP A 700 14.41 -4.35 11.47
CA ASP A 700 15.55 -4.07 10.62
C ASP A 700 15.75 -2.59 10.31
N GLY A 701 14.67 -1.83 10.14
CA GLY A 701 14.78 -0.40 9.86
C GLY A 701 15.34 0.41 11.02
N PHE A 702 16.31 1.28 10.73
CA PHE A 702 16.87 2.22 11.70
C PHE A 702 15.78 3.06 12.38
N SER A 703 14.87 3.63 11.61
CA SER A 703 13.75 4.43 12.11
C SER A 703 12.85 3.65 13.06
N CYS A 704 12.57 2.38 12.74
CA CYS A 704 11.73 1.51 13.59
C CYS A 704 12.42 1.23 14.93
N ARG A 705 13.73 0.93 14.91
CA ARG A 705 14.51 0.74 16.15
C ARG A 705 14.50 1.99 17.01
N GLN A 706 14.71 3.16 16.42
CA GLN A 706 14.68 4.44 17.13
C GLN A 706 13.29 4.75 17.74
N GLN A 707 12.21 4.43 17.02
CA GLN A 707 10.85 4.64 17.54
C GLN A 707 10.58 3.76 18.77
N VAL A 708 10.96 2.47 18.69
CA VAL A 708 10.76 1.54 19.82
C VAL A 708 11.66 1.89 21.00
N GLU A 709 12.93 2.23 20.75
CA GLU A 709 13.86 2.61 21.80
C GLU A 709 13.38 3.85 22.57
N GLN A 710 12.93 4.88 21.86
CA GLN A 710 12.50 6.14 22.47
C GLN A 710 11.08 6.07 23.05
N GLY A 711 10.15 5.33 22.40
CA GLY A 711 8.75 5.28 22.81
C GLY A 711 8.42 4.13 23.77
N ALA A 712 9.16 3.01 23.72
CA ALA A 712 8.93 1.86 24.59
C ALA A 712 10.07 1.56 25.57
N GLY A 713 11.22 2.25 25.47
CA GLY A 713 12.38 2.01 26.34
C GLY A 713 13.05 0.63 26.11
N ARG A 714 12.78 -0.02 25.00
CA ARG A 714 13.28 -1.35 24.62
C ARG A 714 14.19 -1.21 23.38
N VAL A 715 15.28 -1.95 23.33
CA VAL A 715 16.23 -1.92 22.23
C VAL A 715 15.96 -3.10 21.28
N PRO A 716 15.41 -2.86 20.08
CA PRO A 716 15.22 -3.92 19.10
C PRO A 716 16.55 -4.31 18.45
N LEU A 717 16.64 -5.57 18.03
CA LEU A 717 17.76 -6.11 17.27
C LEU A 717 17.42 -6.14 15.78
N HIS A 718 18.43 -5.95 14.94
CA HIS A 718 18.36 -6.28 13.53
C HIS A 718 18.53 -7.79 13.33
N VAL A 719 17.93 -8.40 12.29
CA VAL A 719 18.03 -9.83 12.01
C VAL A 719 19.50 -10.32 11.94
N ALA A 720 20.40 -9.50 11.42
CA ALA A 720 21.85 -9.81 11.42
C ALA A 720 22.42 -10.00 12.84
N GLN A 721 21.96 -9.20 13.80
CA GLN A 721 22.39 -9.31 15.21
C GLN A 721 21.80 -10.56 15.86
N VAL A 722 20.58 -10.94 15.49
CA VAL A 722 19.93 -12.18 15.96
C VAL A 722 20.67 -13.41 15.42
N LEU A 723 21.02 -13.42 14.14
CA LEU A 723 21.84 -14.47 13.52
C LEU A 723 23.22 -14.60 14.20
N ARG A 724 23.90 -13.46 14.41
CA ARG A 724 25.17 -13.45 15.13
C ARG A 724 25.05 -13.98 16.57
N LEU A 725 23.95 -13.67 17.25
CA LEU A 725 23.67 -14.20 18.59
C LEU A 725 23.58 -15.73 18.54
N ALA A 726 22.84 -16.28 17.58
CA ALA A 726 22.73 -17.72 17.37
C ALA A 726 24.07 -18.40 17.04
N LEU A 727 24.89 -17.77 16.19
CA LEU A 727 26.23 -18.26 15.89
C LEU A 727 27.13 -18.34 17.13
N ARG A 728 27.04 -17.34 18.02
CA ARG A 728 27.84 -17.30 19.25
C ARG A 728 27.34 -18.27 20.32
N GLU A 729 26.05 -18.56 20.38
CA GLU A 729 25.52 -19.60 21.29
C GLU A 729 25.86 -21.01 20.80
N LYS A 730 26.04 -21.21 19.49
CA LYS A 730 26.50 -22.50 18.91
C LYS A 730 28.00 -22.75 19.12
N ALA A 731 28.83 -21.70 19.27
CA ALA A 731 30.27 -21.85 19.46
C ALA A 731 30.59 -22.27 20.90
N PRO A 732 31.48 -23.27 21.14
CA PRO A 732 31.91 -23.65 22.49
C PRO A 732 32.57 -22.45 23.18
N ALA A 733 32.23 -22.25 24.46
CA ALA A 733 32.68 -21.10 25.24
C ALA A 733 34.21 -20.98 25.26
N SER A 734 34.76 -20.00 24.53
CA SER A 734 36.18 -19.64 24.64
C SER A 734 36.41 -18.82 25.92
N PRO A 735 37.52 -19.06 26.67
CA PRO A 735 37.76 -18.33 27.94
C PRO A 735 38.04 -16.86 27.71
N PRO A 736 37.63 -15.99 28.66
CA PRO A 736 37.69 -14.53 28.48
C PRO A 736 39.14 -14.04 28.35
N ALA A 737 39.41 -13.32 27.27
CA ALA A 737 40.70 -12.66 27.05
C ALA A 737 40.94 -11.55 28.10
N ARG A 738 41.99 -11.64 28.86
CA ARG A 738 42.44 -10.65 29.87
C ARG A 738 42.63 -9.26 29.24
N ARG A 739 41.79 -8.32 29.61
CA ARG A 739 41.92 -6.89 29.26
C ARG A 739 43.22 -6.31 29.85
N ARG A 740 44.20 -6.01 29.02
CA ARG A 740 45.33 -5.14 29.39
C ARG A 740 44.89 -3.68 29.32
N ARG A 741 44.71 -3.05 30.47
CA ARG A 741 44.58 -1.58 30.62
C ARG A 741 45.86 -0.92 30.13
N ARG A 742 45.77 -0.08 29.09
CA ARG A 742 46.78 0.95 28.80
C ARG A 742 46.12 2.33 28.91
N HIS A 743 46.43 3.04 29.99
CA HIS A 743 46.24 4.49 30.10
C HIS A 743 47.19 5.19 29.12
N ARG A 744 46.64 6.14 28.33
CA ARG A 744 47.39 7.29 27.86
C ARG A 744 46.45 8.49 27.71
N VAL A 745 46.71 9.48 28.55
CA VAL A 745 46.21 10.84 28.51
C VAL A 745 46.94 11.60 27.39
N ARG A 746 46.20 12.32 26.54
CA ARG A 746 46.68 13.55 25.88
C ARG A 746 45.56 14.54 25.67
N ARG A 747 45.91 15.80 26.04
CA ARG A 747 45.09 17.00 26.20
C ARG A 747 44.68 17.67 24.90
N ALA A 748 43.54 18.24 24.95
CA ALA A 748 43.03 19.54 24.45
C ALA A 748 43.83 20.32 23.40
N ALA A 749 43.18 20.66 22.30
CA ALA A 749 43.09 21.96 21.61
C ALA A 749 42.22 21.84 20.37
N LEU A 750 41.15 22.56 20.33
CA LEU A 750 40.57 23.18 19.11
C LEU A 750 39.06 23.51 19.30
N ALA A 751 38.88 24.65 19.95
CA ALA A 751 37.55 25.25 20.16
C ALA A 751 37.30 26.46 19.24
N ALA A 752 37.77 26.44 17.98
CA ALA A 752 37.65 27.61 17.10
C ALA A 752 37.07 27.37 15.69
N GLY A 753 36.70 26.15 15.35
CA GLY A 753 36.30 25.82 13.95
C GLY A 753 34.79 25.72 13.65
N LEU A 754 33.92 25.77 14.67
CA LEU A 754 32.50 25.41 14.52
C LEU A 754 31.55 26.55 14.10
N LEU A 755 31.96 27.79 14.10
CA LEU A 755 31.13 28.91 13.66
C LEU A 755 31.21 29.21 12.16
N THR A 756 32.23 28.74 11.44
CA THR A 756 32.43 28.96 10.02
C THR A 756 31.67 27.96 9.13
N VAL A 757 31.23 26.84 9.65
CA VAL A 757 30.55 25.77 8.87
C VAL A 757 29.08 26.12 8.60
N ALA A 758 28.42 26.86 9.49
CA ALA A 758 27.01 27.24 9.28
C ALA A 758 26.83 28.30 8.16
N LEU A 759 27.83 29.15 7.93
CA LEU A 759 27.83 30.16 6.85
C LEU A 759 28.21 29.56 5.47
N GLY A 760 29.02 28.50 5.44
CA GLY A 760 29.45 27.85 4.19
C GLY A 760 28.33 27.08 3.46
N ALA A 761 27.36 26.56 4.20
CA ALA A 761 26.24 25.81 3.63
C ALA A 761 25.25 26.71 2.86
N VAL A 762 25.16 27.99 3.22
CA VAL A 762 24.30 28.98 2.54
C VAL A 762 24.93 29.45 1.22
N LEU A 763 26.25 29.45 1.12
CA LEU A 763 26.98 29.87 -0.08
C LEU A 763 27.08 28.77 -1.15
N LEU A 764 27.11 27.48 -0.77
CA LEU A 764 27.14 26.37 -1.72
C LEU A 764 25.77 26.08 -2.38
N ALA A 765 24.68 26.62 -1.87
CA ALA A 765 23.36 26.53 -2.46
C ALA A 765 23.09 27.59 -3.56
N ARG A 766 24.03 28.54 -3.79
CA ARG A 766 23.90 29.59 -4.82
C ARG A 766 24.66 29.32 -6.13
N THR A 767 25.46 28.27 -6.18
CA THR A 767 26.27 27.94 -7.38
C THR A 767 26.08 26.48 -7.83
N GLY A 768 24.83 26.09 -8.06
CA GLY A 768 24.55 24.78 -8.65
C GLY A 768 23.11 24.63 -9.10
#